data_78faa460b00088cd4eaf2ecff781abfd
#
_entry.id   78faa460b00088cd4eaf2ecff781abfd
#
_cell.length_a   1.000
_cell.length_b   1.000
_cell.length_c   1.000
_cell.angle_alpha   90.00
_cell.angle_beta   90.00
_cell.angle_gamma   90.00
#
_symmetry.space_group_name_H-M   'P 1'
#
loop_
_entity.id
_entity.type
_entity.pdbx_description
1 polymer ?
#
loop_
_entity_poly.entity_id
_entity_poly.type
_entity_poly.pdbx_seq_one_letter_code
_entity_poly.pdbx_strand_id
1 'polypeptide(L)'
;MKGAWTLSMQNESAARGACILAFDTANEVVAVGVGRVEGASIEPLACREIPAHRASNTILLNEVDATFAEAGVSKGDVAAVVCGRGPGSFTGVRICMATAKGAASALEVPLYGVSTLDAVAWRAWAEGVRGRVLVAADAMRKEVYPALFEISDSEISRLTTDAVVKAVIACEWVADQEAKLPERAGDLTILGDALVKYRETFEPLGAIADESLWAVSGAGLLLAAQAGLAAGDIDLSSAAWHGESNAAAARANAGAAPVALRPGDPSVLLPVYTRLSDAEENERIRLAKEASEKTDALSPRDLSTGVQHANVVSAAIENRAAVVAEIADVSANISYRPLDAAHAAGVAAMERECMGSDAWSPSLVADELPRRDRTWWAAYDGQKLVGYCGGWIVAGQVQILKIATDPSYRRRGIAAELIALVASDARNLGATEMTLEVRESNVGAQAFYEKLGLAIIGVRPHYYSDRENAVIMTGPLPASGASVHDESAAPVVAGMELQVSAVSGAPREAAATAVELDSSKRPLILAIESSCDETAASIIDGQGGLHSDVVASQIDFHSRFGGVVPEIASRKHIEAICGVCDECLATAAASLGVGSVRWRDLDAVAVTYAPGLVGALVVGLAFAKGAAWGADKPLIAVNHLEGHLYANRIAEPGMQPPMVVSLVSGGHTMLVHVRDWGDYETMGSTIDDAVGEAFDKVAKALGLGYPGGPIISKLAAKGNPKAIAFPRALMHSGDLRFSLSGLKTAVTTYIQKEQQAGRELNMPDIAASFEAAVVDVQVAKAKRALEMTGARTL
;
A
#
# COMPACT_ATOMS: atom_id res chain seq x y z
N MET A 1 5.18 23.28 50.83
CA MET A 1 5.91 22.09 50.40
C MET A 1 5.14 21.34 49.27
N LYS A 2 4.80 22.02 48.19
CA LYS A 2 4.20 21.40 46.97
C LYS A 2 4.93 21.80 45.66
N GLY A 3 6.11 22.42 45.74
CA GLY A 3 6.89 22.89 44.61
C GLY A 3 8.18 22.14 44.31
N ALA A 4 8.52 21.11 45.11
CA ALA A 4 9.83 20.44 44.99
C ALA A 4 9.75 19.05 44.31
N TRP A 5 8.57 18.54 44.04
CA TRP A 5 8.41 17.20 43.44
C TRP A 5 8.29 17.20 41.90
N THR A 6 7.93 18.34 41.31
CA THR A 6 7.77 18.45 39.86
C THR A 6 9.10 18.68 39.11
N LEU A 7 10.12 19.24 39.79
CA LEU A 7 11.44 19.46 39.20
C LEU A 7 12.34 18.21 39.25
N SER A 8 12.05 17.25 40.12
CA SER A 8 12.82 16.00 40.26
C SER A 8 12.48 15.02 39.12
N MET A 9 11.23 14.96 38.70
CA MET A 9 10.82 14.01 37.60
C MET A 9 11.26 14.48 36.21
N GLN A 10 11.39 15.78 35.96
CA GLN A 10 11.90 16.29 34.68
C GLN A 10 13.41 16.12 34.52
N ASN A 11 14.17 16.08 35.62
CA ASN A 11 15.62 15.85 35.56
C ASN A 11 16.02 14.37 35.58
N GLU A 12 15.13 13.46 36.00
CA GLU A 12 15.39 12.02 35.91
C GLU A 12 15.09 11.47 34.51
N SER A 13 14.16 12.08 33.74
CA SER A 13 13.89 11.72 32.35
C SER A 13 15.03 12.12 31.41
N ALA A 14 15.71 13.22 31.69
CA ALA A 14 16.87 13.67 30.88
C ALA A 14 18.15 12.83 31.08
N ALA A 15 18.18 11.93 32.08
CA ALA A 15 19.31 11.04 32.36
C ALA A 15 19.10 9.60 31.86
N ARG A 16 17.90 9.23 31.37
CA ARG A 16 17.61 7.94 30.76
C ARG A 16 17.85 8.05 29.25
N GLY A 17 18.83 7.33 28.72
CA GLY A 17 19.21 7.36 27.31
C GLY A 17 18.02 6.92 26.42
N ALA A 18 17.89 7.51 25.24
CA ALA A 18 16.92 7.12 24.22
C ALA A 18 17.06 5.65 23.86
N CYS A 19 15.95 4.92 23.76
CA CYS A 19 15.94 3.50 23.43
C CYS A 19 15.32 3.23 22.05
N ILE A 20 15.80 2.19 21.39
CA ILE A 20 15.17 1.62 20.20
C ILE A 20 14.40 0.36 20.62
N LEU A 21 13.13 0.28 20.20
CA LEU A 21 12.35 -0.95 20.22
C LEU A 21 12.46 -1.60 18.83
N ALA A 22 12.98 -2.83 18.76
CA ALA A 22 13.09 -3.60 17.52
C ALA A 22 12.31 -4.91 17.64
N PHE A 23 11.58 -5.31 16.58
CA PHE A 23 10.94 -6.63 16.54
C PHE A 23 10.71 -7.14 15.11
N ASP A 24 10.57 -8.47 15.00
CA ASP A 24 10.26 -9.17 13.76
C ASP A 24 9.36 -10.39 14.03
N THR A 25 8.43 -10.65 13.13
CA THR A 25 7.56 -11.83 13.13
C THR A 25 7.48 -12.49 11.75
N ALA A 26 8.45 -12.20 10.88
CA ALA A 26 8.49 -12.71 9.51
C ALA A 26 8.67 -14.23 9.44
N ASN A 27 9.22 -14.84 10.48
CA ASN A 27 9.52 -16.26 10.57
C ASN A 27 8.64 -16.94 11.64
N GLU A 28 8.92 -18.20 11.94
CA GLU A 28 8.24 -18.97 12.99
C GLU A 28 8.64 -18.51 14.41
N VAL A 29 9.56 -17.54 14.50
CA VAL A 29 10.04 -16.95 15.77
C VAL A 29 9.58 -15.49 15.84
N VAL A 30 9.06 -15.07 16.98
CA VAL A 30 8.89 -13.67 17.35
C VAL A 30 10.18 -13.21 17.99
N ALA A 31 10.89 -12.29 17.35
CA ALA A 31 12.10 -11.68 17.87
C ALA A 31 11.79 -10.26 18.36
N VAL A 32 12.23 -9.92 19.58
CA VAL A 32 12.10 -8.60 20.16
C VAL A 32 13.44 -8.19 20.75
N GLY A 33 13.85 -6.94 20.52
CA GLY A 33 15.06 -6.35 21.10
C GLY A 33 14.78 -4.94 21.60
N VAL A 34 15.34 -4.58 22.73
CA VAL A 34 15.37 -3.23 23.25
C VAL A 34 16.82 -2.84 23.48
N GLY A 35 17.25 -1.73 22.91
CA GLY A 35 18.63 -1.25 23.00
C GLY A 35 18.69 0.23 23.31
N ARG A 36 19.70 0.64 24.08
CA ARG A 36 20.00 2.02 24.40
C ARG A 36 20.88 2.64 23.32
N VAL A 37 20.53 3.83 22.87
CA VAL A 37 21.32 4.59 21.89
C VAL A 37 22.42 5.37 22.58
N GLU A 38 23.68 5.15 22.18
CA GLU A 38 24.87 5.86 22.65
C GLU A 38 25.67 6.40 21.44
N GLY A 39 25.32 7.60 20.98
CA GLY A 39 25.87 8.14 19.75
C GLY A 39 25.40 7.36 18.52
N ALA A 40 26.32 6.75 17.78
CA ALA A 40 26.03 5.89 16.64
C ALA A 40 25.97 4.39 17.00
N SER A 41 26.10 4.04 18.28
CA SER A 41 26.01 2.64 18.74
C SER A 41 24.72 2.38 19.49
N ILE A 42 24.29 1.12 19.48
CA ILE A 42 23.12 0.64 20.21
C ILE A 42 23.61 -0.45 21.18
N GLU A 43 23.53 -0.17 22.47
CA GLU A 43 23.76 -1.17 23.52
C GLU A 43 22.50 -2.02 23.70
N PRO A 44 22.52 -3.34 23.41
CA PRO A 44 21.38 -4.21 23.70
C PRO A 44 21.12 -4.28 25.21
N LEU A 45 19.89 -3.97 25.65
CA LEU A 45 19.46 -4.05 27.05
C LEU A 45 18.77 -5.37 27.34
N ALA A 46 17.88 -5.80 26.45
CA ALA A 46 17.17 -7.08 26.54
C ALA A 46 16.79 -7.55 25.14
N CYS A 47 16.85 -8.87 24.93
CA CYS A 47 16.43 -9.52 23.68
C CYS A 47 15.68 -10.81 24.00
N ARG A 48 14.62 -11.08 23.25
CA ARG A 48 13.79 -12.28 23.41
C ARG A 48 13.47 -12.89 22.06
N GLU A 49 13.59 -14.20 21.95
CA GLU A 49 13.25 -15.00 20.77
C GLU A 49 12.29 -16.12 21.19
N ILE A 50 11.04 -16.05 20.72
CA ILE A 50 9.99 -16.97 21.13
C ILE A 50 9.40 -17.69 19.93
N PRO A 51 9.40 -19.03 19.90
CA PRO A 51 8.71 -19.79 18.85
C PRO A 51 7.20 -19.46 18.87
N ALA A 52 6.71 -18.92 17.76
CA ALA A 52 5.36 -18.39 17.70
C ALA A 52 4.31 -19.39 17.21
N HIS A 53 4.70 -20.42 16.44
CA HIS A 53 3.78 -21.44 15.91
C HIS A 53 2.45 -20.88 15.39
N ARG A 54 2.48 -19.82 14.55
CA ARG A 54 1.32 -19.05 14.03
C ARG A 54 0.58 -18.19 15.06
N ALA A 55 1.12 -17.99 16.25
CA ALA A 55 0.53 -17.15 17.30
C ALA A 55 1.11 -15.72 17.36
N SER A 56 1.91 -15.29 16.40
CA SER A 56 2.65 -14.02 16.41
C SER A 56 1.77 -12.82 16.75
N ASN A 57 0.56 -12.74 16.20
CA ASN A 57 -0.39 -11.64 16.51
C ASN A 57 -0.94 -11.67 17.95
N THR A 58 -0.80 -12.78 18.65
CA THR A 58 -1.28 -12.93 20.03
C THR A 58 -0.18 -12.63 21.04
N ILE A 59 1.06 -13.00 20.71
CA ILE A 59 2.16 -12.98 21.71
C ILE A 59 3.06 -11.74 21.55
N LEU A 60 3.17 -11.13 20.38
CA LEU A 60 4.15 -10.08 20.08
C LEU A 60 4.17 -8.97 21.13
N LEU A 61 3.05 -8.33 21.42
CA LEU A 61 3.04 -7.19 22.36
C LEU A 61 3.27 -7.62 23.81
N ASN A 62 2.87 -8.83 24.18
CA ASN A 62 3.20 -9.39 25.50
C ASN A 62 4.72 -9.59 25.65
N GLU A 63 5.38 -10.04 24.57
CA GLU A 63 6.83 -10.20 24.58
C GLU A 63 7.55 -8.85 24.54
N VAL A 64 6.98 -7.83 23.87
CA VAL A 64 7.48 -6.46 23.95
C VAL A 64 7.41 -5.94 25.39
N ASP A 65 6.29 -6.10 26.09
CA ASP A 65 6.14 -5.69 27.48
C ASP A 65 7.11 -6.45 28.41
N ALA A 66 7.27 -7.76 28.19
CA ALA A 66 8.23 -8.57 28.94
C ALA A 66 9.69 -8.12 28.70
N THR A 67 10.03 -7.77 27.45
CA THR A 67 11.36 -7.24 27.09
C THR A 67 11.59 -5.87 27.74
N PHE A 68 10.58 -5.01 27.79
CA PHE A 68 10.66 -3.71 28.48
C PHE A 68 10.89 -3.87 29.98
N ALA A 69 10.16 -4.80 30.58
CA ALA A 69 10.33 -5.09 32.00
C ALA A 69 11.75 -5.61 32.32
N GLU A 70 12.30 -6.48 31.48
CA GLU A 70 13.66 -7.02 31.59
C GLU A 70 14.71 -5.92 31.36
N ALA A 71 14.51 -5.05 30.36
CA ALA A 71 15.40 -3.91 30.09
C ALA A 71 15.30 -2.77 31.10
N GLY A 72 14.26 -2.76 31.93
CA GLY A 72 14.01 -1.69 32.90
C GLY A 72 13.66 -0.34 32.25
N VAL A 73 13.06 -0.35 31.07
CA VAL A 73 12.64 0.83 30.29
C VAL A 73 11.13 0.94 30.21
N SER A 74 10.66 2.11 29.85
CA SER A 74 9.25 2.43 29.64
C SER A 74 8.98 2.86 28.20
N LYS A 75 7.71 2.93 27.81
CA LYS A 75 7.30 3.43 26.49
C LYS A 75 7.79 4.85 26.23
N GLY A 76 7.90 5.68 27.26
CA GLY A 76 8.41 7.05 27.16
C GLY A 76 9.90 7.17 26.86
N ASP A 77 10.65 6.08 27.00
CA ASP A 77 12.09 6.04 26.69
C ASP A 77 12.35 5.66 25.22
N VAL A 78 11.29 5.26 24.46
CA VAL A 78 11.42 4.85 23.05
C VAL A 78 11.61 6.07 22.17
N ALA A 79 12.73 6.12 21.45
CA ALA A 79 13.05 7.15 20.47
C ALA A 79 12.73 6.75 19.02
N ALA A 80 12.69 5.45 18.74
CA ALA A 80 12.30 4.91 17.44
C ALA A 80 11.82 3.47 17.57
N VAL A 81 10.96 3.07 16.63
CA VAL A 81 10.59 1.67 16.40
C VAL A 81 11.34 1.18 15.18
N VAL A 82 11.93 0.00 15.27
CA VAL A 82 12.55 -0.72 14.14
C VAL A 82 11.82 -2.04 13.94
N CYS A 83 11.48 -2.38 12.71
CA CYS A 83 10.79 -3.64 12.44
C CYS A 83 11.39 -4.40 11.26
N GLY A 84 11.28 -5.73 11.31
CA GLY A 84 11.59 -6.56 10.16
C GLY A 84 10.60 -6.29 9.02
N ARG A 85 11.16 -6.05 7.80
CA ARG A 85 10.36 -5.84 6.59
C ARG A 85 10.13 -7.12 5.80
N GLY A 86 10.68 -8.24 6.25
CA GLY A 86 10.85 -9.44 5.47
C GLY A 86 12.17 -9.43 4.67
N PRO A 87 12.33 -10.33 3.70
CA PRO A 87 11.32 -11.29 3.27
C PRO A 87 11.06 -12.41 4.28
N GLY A 88 9.88 -13.00 4.21
CA GLY A 88 9.46 -14.06 5.12
C GLY A 88 8.00 -14.46 4.94
N SER A 89 7.41 -15.05 5.98
CA SER A 89 5.99 -15.42 6.01
C SER A 89 5.11 -14.22 5.71
N PHE A 90 4.26 -14.35 4.71
CA PHE A 90 3.35 -13.31 4.25
C PHE A 90 2.47 -12.71 5.37
N THR A 91 1.95 -13.56 6.25
CA THR A 91 1.16 -13.12 7.41
C THR A 91 2.06 -12.52 8.49
N GLY A 92 3.21 -13.12 8.74
CA GLY A 92 4.15 -12.66 9.76
C GLY A 92 4.67 -11.25 9.48
N VAL A 93 5.13 -10.99 8.26
CA VAL A 93 5.62 -9.67 7.84
C VAL A 93 4.54 -8.59 8.01
N ARG A 94 3.27 -8.93 7.73
CA ARG A 94 2.16 -7.99 7.91
C ARG A 94 1.85 -7.69 9.36
N ILE A 95 1.86 -8.71 10.22
CA ILE A 95 1.68 -8.54 11.66
C ILE A 95 2.78 -7.62 12.20
N CYS A 96 4.03 -7.91 11.86
CA CYS A 96 5.18 -7.10 12.25
C CYS A 96 4.99 -5.64 11.85
N MET A 97 4.83 -5.42 10.57
CA MET A 97 4.75 -4.08 9.99
C MET A 97 3.54 -3.28 10.51
N ALA A 98 2.36 -3.90 10.54
CA ALA A 98 1.15 -3.22 10.99
C ALA A 98 1.23 -2.87 12.48
N THR A 99 1.73 -3.78 13.33
CA THR A 99 1.95 -3.49 14.76
C THR A 99 2.97 -2.37 14.95
N ALA A 100 4.07 -2.39 14.19
CA ALA A 100 5.11 -1.37 14.26
C ALA A 100 4.58 0.01 13.84
N LYS A 101 3.81 0.06 12.74
CA LYS A 101 3.14 1.29 12.28
C LYS A 101 2.22 1.85 13.36
N GLY A 102 1.35 1.03 13.93
CA GLY A 102 0.45 1.46 15.00
C GLY A 102 1.20 1.94 16.25
N ALA A 103 2.20 1.20 16.70
CA ALA A 103 3.02 1.56 17.85
C ALA A 103 3.78 2.87 17.63
N ALA A 104 4.46 3.03 16.51
CA ALA A 104 5.22 4.23 16.16
C ALA A 104 4.31 5.46 16.02
N SER A 105 3.15 5.32 15.36
CA SER A 105 2.17 6.40 15.25
C SER A 105 1.66 6.86 16.62
N ALA A 106 1.35 5.92 17.51
CA ALA A 106 0.80 6.26 18.83
C ALA A 106 1.85 6.77 19.83
N LEU A 107 3.09 6.28 19.73
CA LEU A 107 4.24 6.79 20.49
C LEU A 107 4.74 8.12 19.96
N GLU A 108 4.31 8.52 18.78
CA GLU A 108 4.80 9.72 18.07
C GLU A 108 6.32 9.66 17.83
N VAL A 109 6.83 8.48 17.42
CA VAL A 109 8.24 8.24 17.13
C VAL A 109 8.45 7.72 15.71
N PRO A 110 9.64 7.92 15.11
CA PRO A 110 9.95 7.41 13.78
C PRO A 110 9.92 5.87 13.73
N LEU A 111 9.57 5.34 12.55
CA LEU A 111 9.57 3.93 12.23
C LEU A 111 10.58 3.64 11.13
N TYR A 112 11.45 2.67 11.36
CA TYR A 112 12.42 2.19 10.39
C TYR A 112 12.26 0.69 10.14
N GLY A 113 12.63 0.26 8.95
CA GLY A 113 12.56 -1.14 8.57
C GLY A 113 13.92 -1.71 8.19
N VAL A 114 14.24 -2.86 8.73
CA VAL A 114 15.43 -3.64 8.37
C VAL A 114 15.04 -4.92 7.64
N SER A 115 15.89 -5.41 6.75
CA SER A 115 15.67 -6.72 6.13
C SER A 115 15.81 -7.82 7.19
N THR A 116 14.86 -8.75 7.20
CA THR A 116 14.94 -9.94 8.07
C THR A 116 16.20 -10.76 7.80
N LEU A 117 16.62 -10.87 6.51
CA LEU A 117 17.85 -11.60 6.14
C LEU A 117 19.11 -10.87 6.61
N ASP A 118 19.10 -9.53 6.56
CA ASP A 118 20.23 -8.73 7.04
C ASP A 118 20.37 -8.85 8.58
N ALA A 119 19.26 -8.87 9.31
CA ALA A 119 19.28 -9.08 10.76
C ALA A 119 19.87 -10.45 11.13
N VAL A 120 19.58 -11.49 10.34
CA VAL A 120 20.19 -12.81 10.52
C VAL A 120 21.71 -12.77 10.25
N ALA A 121 22.15 -12.06 9.19
CA ALA A 121 23.58 -11.90 8.87
C ALA A 121 24.30 -11.09 9.96
N TRP A 122 23.69 -10.05 10.51
CA TRP A 122 24.25 -9.28 11.62
C TRP A 122 24.40 -10.09 12.91
N ARG A 123 23.44 -10.99 13.19
CA ARG A 123 23.59 -11.95 14.31
C ARG A 123 24.78 -12.87 14.08
N ALA A 124 24.94 -13.42 12.88
CA ALA A 124 26.05 -14.29 12.54
C ALA A 124 27.41 -13.57 12.67
N TRP A 125 27.48 -12.30 12.27
CA TRP A 125 28.66 -11.45 12.48
C TRP A 125 29.04 -11.33 13.94
N ALA A 126 28.06 -11.09 14.82
CA ALA A 126 28.28 -10.95 16.26
C ALA A 126 28.82 -12.23 16.90
N GLU A 127 28.41 -13.39 16.39
CA GLU A 127 28.86 -14.72 16.83
C GLU A 127 30.17 -15.17 16.13
N GLY A 128 30.83 -14.26 15.42
CA GLY A 128 32.16 -14.50 14.84
C GLY A 128 32.19 -15.16 13.47
N VAL A 129 31.07 -15.33 12.78
CA VAL A 129 31.03 -15.81 11.39
C VAL A 129 31.70 -14.78 10.47
N ARG A 130 32.60 -15.23 9.59
CA ARG A 130 33.33 -14.38 8.65
C ARG A 130 33.40 -15.04 7.27
N GLY A 131 33.64 -14.23 6.25
CA GLY A 131 33.72 -14.65 4.84
C GLY A 131 32.38 -14.62 4.13
N ARG A 132 32.26 -15.44 3.08
CA ARG A 132 31.05 -15.53 2.26
C ARG A 132 29.97 -16.31 2.99
N VAL A 133 28.77 -15.70 3.10
CA VAL A 133 27.65 -16.27 3.83
C VAL A 133 26.39 -16.28 2.96
N LEU A 134 25.70 -17.41 2.93
CA LEU A 134 24.37 -17.57 2.37
C LEU A 134 23.34 -17.57 3.52
N VAL A 135 22.46 -16.59 3.55
CA VAL A 135 21.27 -16.62 4.39
C VAL A 135 20.09 -17.08 3.54
N ALA A 136 19.44 -18.17 3.94
CA ALA A 136 18.29 -18.74 3.23
C ALA A 136 17.08 -18.82 4.17
N ALA A 137 16.05 -18.00 3.93
CA ALA A 137 14.80 -18.07 4.67
C ALA A 137 13.73 -18.89 3.92
N ASP A 138 12.81 -19.52 4.67
CA ASP A 138 11.73 -20.32 4.09
C ASP A 138 10.63 -19.38 3.50
N ALA A 139 10.42 -19.50 2.21
CA ALA A 139 9.40 -18.74 1.48
C ALA A 139 8.06 -19.50 1.36
N MET A 140 7.92 -20.64 2.06
CA MET A 140 6.78 -21.54 1.93
C MET A 140 6.64 -22.13 0.51
N ARG A 141 5.63 -22.98 0.27
CA ARG A 141 5.31 -23.55 -1.06
C ARG A 141 6.51 -24.15 -1.83
N LYS A 142 7.52 -24.67 -1.11
CA LYS A 142 8.79 -25.23 -1.64
C LYS A 142 9.69 -24.16 -2.30
N GLU A 143 9.65 -22.96 -1.79
CA GLU A 143 10.47 -21.82 -2.20
C GLU A 143 11.30 -21.32 -1.01
N VAL A 144 12.37 -20.59 -1.31
CA VAL A 144 13.29 -19.99 -0.34
C VAL A 144 13.62 -18.55 -0.75
N TYR A 145 13.99 -17.74 0.23
CA TYR A 145 14.56 -16.40 0.04
C TYR A 145 16.08 -16.48 0.28
N PRO A 146 16.90 -16.68 -0.75
CA PRO A 146 18.35 -16.69 -0.60
C PRO A 146 18.96 -15.30 -0.73
N ALA A 147 19.95 -14.99 0.11
CA ALA A 147 20.78 -13.80 -0.03
C ALA A 147 22.23 -14.12 0.31
N LEU A 148 23.17 -13.61 -0.51
CA LEU A 148 24.60 -13.74 -0.28
C LEU A 148 25.14 -12.47 0.38
N PHE A 149 26.03 -12.67 1.35
CA PHE A 149 26.73 -11.63 2.07
C PHE A 149 28.23 -11.89 2.09
N GLU A 150 29.01 -10.82 2.18
CA GLU A 150 30.43 -10.87 2.57
C GLU A 150 30.55 -10.25 3.96
N ILE A 151 31.03 -11.04 4.92
CA ILE A 151 31.15 -10.62 6.33
C ILE A 151 32.63 -10.49 6.67
N SER A 152 33.07 -9.27 6.94
CA SER A 152 34.42 -8.94 7.43
C SER A 152 34.41 -8.64 8.93
N ASP A 153 35.55 -8.29 9.51
CA ASP A 153 35.62 -7.87 10.91
C ASP A 153 34.91 -6.54 11.17
N SER A 154 34.84 -5.67 10.17
CA SER A 154 34.34 -4.31 10.30
C SER A 154 33.05 -4.03 9.54
N GLU A 155 32.65 -4.90 8.59
CA GLU A 155 31.57 -4.60 7.66
C GLU A 155 30.85 -5.87 7.20
N ILE A 156 29.55 -5.74 6.98
CA ILE A 156 28.72 -6.70 6.27
C ILE A 156 28.26 -6.07 4.97
N SER A 157 28.66 -6.68 3.85
CA SER A 157 28.23 -6.27 2.52
C SER A 157 27.25 -7.26 1.96
N ARG A 158 26.03 -6.82 1.66
CA ARG A 158 25.05 -7.62 0.96
C ARG A 158 25.37 -7.68 -0.53
N LEU A 159 25.48 -8.88 -1.10
CA LEU A 159 25.96 -9.09 -2.47
C LEU A 159 24.84 -9.34 -3.48
N THR A 160 23.66 -9.74 -3.01
CA THR A 160 22.50 -10.03 -3.86
C THR A 160 21.25 -9.30 -3.40
N THR A 161 20.39 -8.94 -4.35
CA THR A 161 19.06 -8.40 -4.07
C THR A 161 18.12 -9.49 -3.55
N ASP A 162 16.97 -9.06 -2.98
CA ASP A 162 15.93 -9.99 -2.56
C ASP A 162 15.41 -10.79 -3.75
N ALA A 163 15.33 -12.11 -3.59
CA ALA A 163 14.83 -13.04 -4.60
C ALA A 163 13.98 -14.12 -3.94
N VAL A 164 13.04 -14.69 -4.70
CA VAL A 164 12.35 -15.92 -4.35
C VAL A 164 12.74 -17.01 -5.34
N VAL A 165 13.15 -18.15 -4.84
CA VAL A 165 13.69 -19.24 -5.66
C VAL A 165 13.09 -20.57 -5.22
N LYS A 166 12.73 -21.43 -6.16
CA LYS A 166 12.30 -22.80 -5.79
C LYS A 166 13.44 -23.53 -5.11
N ALA A 167 13.17 -24.17 -4.00
CA ALA A 167 14.20 -24.86 -3.21
C ALA A 167 15.02 -25.86 -4.06
N VAL A 168 14.39 -26.54 -5.02
CA VAL A 168 15.05 -27.56 -5.87
C VAL A 168 16.12 -26.97 -6.81
N ILE A 169 16.07 -25.67 -7.14
CA ILE A 169 17.05 -24.98 -7.99
C ILE A 169 17.87 -23.95 -7.22
N ALA A 170 17.76 -23.91 -5.90
CA ALA A 170 18.47 -22.93 -5.09
C ALA A 170 19.99 -23.05 -5.23
N CYS A 171 20.52 -24.26 -5.36
CA CYS A 171 21.96 -24.52 -5.62
C CYS A 171 22.43 -23.92 -6.95
N GLU A 172 21.62 -24.06 -8.01
CA GLU A 172 21.93 -23.51 -9.33
C GLU A 172 21.91 -21.97 -9.26
N TRP A 173 20.91 -21.40 -8.56
CA TRP A 173 20.84 -19.96 -8.35
C TRP A 173 22.06 -19.42 -7.60
N VAL A 174 22.49 -20.10 -6.51
CA VAL A 174 23.70 -19.71 -5.76
C VAL A 174 24.94 -19.75 -6.66
N ALA A 175 25.10 -20.82 -7.42
CA ALA A 175 26.23 -20.97 -8.34
C ALA A 175 26.26 -19.87 -9.42
N ASP A 176 25.09 -19.51 -9.97
CA ASP A 176 24.94 -18.40 -10.93
C ASP A 176 25.27 -17.03 -10.32
N GLN A 177 24.88 -16.78 -9.06
CA GLN A 177 25.28 -15.55 -8.38
C GLN A 177 26.76 -15.51 -8.05
N GLU A 178 27.31 -16.59 -7.49
CA GLU A 178 28.74 -16.73 -7.19
C GLU A 178 29.62 -16.48 -8.42
N ALA A 179 29.22 -16.96 -9.61
CA ALA A 179 29.93 -16.75 -10.85
C ALA A 179 30.06 -15.26 -11.28
N LYS A 180 29.19 -14.41 -10.75
CA LYS A 180 29.17 -12.96 -11.03
C LYS A 180 29.94 -12.15 -9.99
N LEU A 181 30.34 -12.77 -8.90
CA LEU A 181 31.02 -12.14 -7.76
C LEU A 181 32.54 -12.40 -7.81
N PRO A 182 33.34 -11.61 -7.10
CA PRO A 182 34.75 -11.93 -6.91
C PRO A 182 34.94 -13.33 -6.28
N GLU A 183 36.04 -13.98 -6.63
CA GLU A 183 36.37 -15.29 -6.07
C GLU A 183 36.42 -15.20 -4.53
N ARG A 184 35.72 -16.11 -3.86
CA ARG A 184 35.63 -16.12 -2.40
C ARG A 184 36.91 -16.70 -1.79
N ALA A 185 37.32 -16.15 -0.66
CA ALA A 185 38.37 -16.69 0.16
C ALA A 185 37.75 -17.64 1.21
N GLY A 186 37.84 -18.97 0.96
CA GLY A 186 37.32 -19.98 1.88
C GLY A 186 35.97 -20.57 1.49
N ASP A 187 35.39 -21.35 2.41
CA ASP A 187 34.14 -22.08 2.21
C ASP A 187 32.93 -21.14 2.39
N LEU A 188 31.81 -21.46 1.73
CA LEU A 188 30.54 -20.80 1.94
C LEU A 188 29.95 -21.27 3.27
N THR A 189 29.59 -20.31 4.14
CA THR A 189 28.82 -20.61 5.36
C THR A 189 27.33 -20.41 5.07
N ILE A 190 26.50 -21.36 5.50
CA ILE A 190 25.07 -21.36 5.19
C ILE A 190 24.27 -21.33 6.48
N LEU A 191 23.29 -20.41 6.55
CA LEU A 191 22.39 -20.27 7.69
C LEU A 191 21.01 -19.79 7.24
N GLY A 192 20.06 -19.76 8.15
CA GLY A 192 18.69 -19.37 7.88
C GLY A 192 17.67 -20.48 8.09
N ASP A 193 16.42 -20.13 8.34
CA ASP A 193 15.37 -21.07 8.75
C ASP A 193 14.90 -22.01 7.63
N ALA A 194 15.25 -21.73 6.37
CA ALA A 194 15.06 -22.69 5.27
C ALA A 194 15.78 -24.02 5.53
N LEU A 195 16.86 -24.02 6.30
CA LEU A 195 17.62 -25.21 6.65
C LEU A 195 16.82 -26.23 7.47
N VAL A 196 15.79 -25.80 8.20
CA VAL A 196 14.86 -26.69 8.91
C VAL A 196 14.20 -27.69 7.95
N LYS A 197 13.91 -27.26 6.70
CA LYS A 197 13.21 -28.08 5.70
C LYS A 197 14.10 -28.57 4.57
N TYR A 198 15.12 -27.80 4.22
CA TYR A 198 15.91 -27.99 2.99
C TYR A 198 17.41 -28.18 3.26
N ARG A 199 17.80 -28.66 4.43
CA ARG A 199 19.18 -28.84 4.83
C ARG A 199 19.96 -29.68 3.78
N GLU A 200 19.40 -30.80 3.36
CA GLU A 200 20.01 -31.69 2.37
C GLU A 200 20.27 -31.01 1.00
N THR A 201 19.43 -30.01 0.65
CA THR A 201 19.60 -29.22 -0.56
C THR A 201 20.82 -28.30 -0.46
N PHE A 202 21.07 -27.72 0.69
CA PHE A 202 22.12 -26.71 0.87
C PHE A 202 23.49 -27.30 1.32
N GLU A 203 23.52 -28.44 1.97
CA GLU A 203 24.79 -29.12 2.40
C GLU A 203 25.88 -29.20 1.33
N PRO A 204 25.57 -29.48 0.05
CA PRO A 204 26.62 -29.56 -0.99
C PRO A 204 27.30 -28.23 -1.30
N LEU A 205 26.71 -27.07 -0.88
CA LEU A 205 27.26 -25.76 -1.21
C LEU A 205 28.34 -25.28 -0.24
N GLY A 206 28.36 -25.77 1.02
CA GLY A 206 29.28 -25.29 2.04
C GLY A 206 28.98 -25.76 3.44
N ALA A 207 29.57 -25.10 4.42
CA ALA A 207 29.42 -25.42 5.83
C ALA A 207 28.11 -24.85 6.39
N ILE A 208 27.30 -25.69 7.05
CA ILE A 208 26.09 -25.26 7.73
C ILE A 208 26.44 -24.71 9.12
N ALA A 209 26.03 -23.48 9.41
CA ALA A 209 26.22 -22.85 10.70
C ALA A 209 25.37 -23.52 11.80
N ASP A 210 25.69 -23.23 13.07
CA ASP A 210 24.91 -23.69 14.22
C ASP A 210 23.45 -23.26 14.11
N GLU A 211 22.53 -24.12 14.56
CA GLU A 211 21.08 -23.90 14.44
C GLU A 211 20.61 -22.64 15.20
N SER A 212 21.31 -22.24 16.26
CA SER A 212 21.02 -21.01 17.00
C SER A 212 21.14 -19.74 16.14
N LEU A 213 21.79 -19.80 14.98
CA LEU A 213 21.96 -18.68 14.03
C LEU A 213 20.95 -18.69 12.87
N TRP A 214 20.04 -19.66 12.81
CA TRP A 214 19.14 -19.77 11.66
C TRP A 214 17.94 -18.82 11.70
N ALA A 215 17.52 -18.41 12.90
CA ALA A 215 16.37 -17.51 13.06
C ALA A 215 16.80 -16.05 13.24
N VAL A 216 15.90 -15.14 12.88
CA VAL A 216 16.03 -13.72 13.25
C VAL A 216 16.05 -13.58 14.77
N SER A 217 16.80 -12.61 15.26
CA SER A 217 16.94 -12.33 16.70
C SER A 217 16.80 -10.85 17.03
N GLY A 218 16.40 -10.55 18.26
CA GLY A 218 16.36 -9.18 18.76
C GLY A 218 17.73 -8.48 18.67
N ALA A 219 18.80 -9.18 18.98
CA ALA A 219 20.17 -8.67 18.86
C ALA A 219 20.54 -8.37 17.40
N GLY A 220 20.22 -9.26 16.48
CA GLY A 220 20.46 -9.03 15.05
C GLY A 220 19.71 -7.81 14.49
N LEU A 221 18.46 -7.61 14.91
CA LEU A 221 17.68 -6.42 14.55
C LEU A 221 18.31 -5.13 15.08
N LEU A 222 18.79 -5.11 16.33
CA LEU A 222 19.46 -3.95 16.92
C LEU A 222 20.80 -3.63 16.22
N LEU A 223 21.57 -4.66 15.85
CA LEU A 223 22.80 -4.50 15.10
C LEU A 223 22.58 -3.97 13.69
N ALA A 224 21.55 -4.46 13.00
CA ALA A 224 21.14 -3.93 11.71
C ALA A 224 20.68 -2.47 11.81
N ALA A 225 19.95 -2.11 12.89
CA ALA A 225 19.56 -0.74 13.17
C ALA A 225 20.78 0.16 13.48
N GLN A 226 21.78 -0.34 14.23
CA GLN A 226 23.03 0.36 14.46
C GLN A 226 23.79 0.66 13.16
N ALA A 227 23.83 -0.28 12.25
CA ALA A 227 24.42 -0.07 10.93
C ALA A 227 23.70 1.04 10.16
N GLY A 228 22.37 1.06 10.20
CA GLY A 228 21.55 2.13 9.62
C GLY A 228 21.79 3.50 10.28
N LEU A 229 22.00 3.57 11.59
CA LEU A 229 22.39 4.80 12.29
C LEU A 229 23.76 5.29 11.81
N ALA A 230 24.73 4.41 11.69
CA ALA A 230 26.07 4.73 11.23
C ALA A 230 26.11 5.18 9.76
N ALA A 231 25.23 4.62 8.93
CA ALA A 231 25.08 4.99 7.52
C ALA A 231 24.26 6.28 7.30
N GLY A 232 23.53 6.75 8.33
CA GLY A 232 22.62 7.88 8.22
C GLY A 232 21.24 7.54 7.65
N ASP A 233 20.93 6.25 7.49
CA ASP A 233 19.63 5.77 7.04
C ASP A 233 18.58 5.86 8.15
N ILE A 234 19.02 5.86 9.41
CA ILE A 234 18.20 6.06 10.61
C ILE A 234 18.60 7.40 11.24
N ASP A 235 17.66 8.31 11.37
CA ASP A 235 17.84 9.61 12.01
C ASP A 235 16.96 9.71 13.25
N LEU A 236 17.58 9.81 14.40
CA LEU A 236 16.91 9.94 15.70
C LEU A 236 16.86 11.40 16.20
N SER A 237 17.29 12.37 15.39
CA SER A 237 17.20 13.77 15.80
C SER A 237 15.74 14.18 15.96
N SER A 238 15.42 14.81 17.12
CA SER A 238 14.07 15.29 17.42
C SER A 238 13.51 16.27 16.39
N ALA A 239 14.35 16.91 15.59
CA ALA A 239 13.96 17.80 14.51
C ALA A 239 13.32 17.06 13.33
N ALA A 240 13.56 15.75 13.19
CA ALA A 240 13.01 14.95 12.08
C ALA A 240 11.52 14.61 12.27
N TRP A 241 11.04 14.51 13.52
CA TRP A 241 9.69 13.98 13.82
C TRP A 241 8.73 14.97 14.51
N HIS A 242 9.21 15.97 15.27
CA HIS A 242 8.34 16.98 15.89
C HIS A 242 7.74 17.97 14.87
N GLY A 243 7.29 17.47 13.72
CA GLY A 243 6.38 18.19 12.87
C GLY A 243 5.00 18.14 13.50
N GLU A 244 4.34 19.29 13.67
CA GLU A 244 2.88 19.38 13.67
C GLU A 244 2.38 18.32 12.72
N SER A 245 1.39 17.51 13.13
CA SER A 245 0.89 16.40 12.33
C SER A 245 0.77 16.86 10.88
N ASN A 246 1.36 16.14 9.94
CA ASN A 246 1.40 16.54 8.51
C ASN A 246 0.03 16.94 7.96
N ALA A 247 -1.05 16.46 8.60
CA ALA A 247 -2.42 16.83 8.32
C ALA A 247 -2.80 18.25 8.79
N ALA A 248 -2.25 18.75 9.90
CA ALA A 248 -2.49 20.12 10.35
C ALA A 248 -1.69 21.12 9.51
N ALA A 249 -0.46 20.77 9.14
CA ALA A 249 0.37 21.58 8.22
C ALA A 249 -0.23 21.62 6.80
N ALA A 250 -0.83 20.53 6.32
CA ALA A 250 -1.51 20.50 5.02
C ALA A 250 -2.78 21.37 4.98
N ARG A 251 -3.44 21.60 6.12
CA ARG A 251 -4.65 22.45 6.20
C ARG A 251 -4.35 23.90 6.54
N ALA A 252 -3.34 24.18 7.36
CA ALA A 252 -2.92 25.55 7.68
C ALA A 252 -2.34 26.30 6.47
N ASN A 253 -1.87 25.57 5.47
CA ASN A 253 -1.25 26.09 4.25
C ASN A 253 -1.95 25.54 2.99
N ALA A 254 -3.19 25.94 2.74
CA ALA A 254 -3.89 25.70 1.47
C ALA A 254 -3.17 26.36 0.25
N GLY A 255 -1.87 26.41 0.24
CA GLY A 255 -0.97 26.99 -0.75
C GLY A 255 0.51 26.63 -0.56
N ALA A 256 0.84 25.79 0.42
CA ALA A 256 2.21 25.33 0.62
C ALA A 256 2.51 24.05 -0.18
N ALA A 257 3.74 23.94 -0.68
CA ALA A 257 4.25 22.78 -1.39
C ALA A 257 4.02 21.48 -0.57
N PRO A 258 3.76 20.33 -1.22
CA PRO A 258 3.59 19.06 -0.53
C PRO A 258 4.80 18.82 0.37
N VAL A 259 4.53 18.52 1.65
CA VAL A 259 5.58 18.20 2.61
C VAL A 259 6.23 16.90 2.13
N ALA A 260 7.51 16.96 1.81
CA ALA A 260 8.27 15.76 1.44
C ALA A 260 8.16 14.74 2.57
N LEU A 261 7.78 13.50 2.21
CA LEU A 261 7.73 12.39 3.16
C LEU A 261 9.13 12.23 3.76
N ARG A 262 9.22 12.27 5.09
CA ARG A 262 10.50 12.25 5.80
C ARG A 262 10.93 10.82 6.08
N PRO A 263 12.22 10.50 6.05
CA PRO A 263 12.71 9.23 6.59
C PRO A 263 12.17 9.03 8.02
N GLY A 264 11.69 7.82 8.31
CA GLY A 264 11.09 7.51 9.61
C GLY A 264 9.57 7.72 9.71
N ASP A 265 8.90 8.28 8.70
CA ASP A 265 7.43 8.36 8.67
C ASP A 265 6.81 6.96 8.56
N PRO A 266 5.96 6.53 9.52
CA PRO A 266 5.35 5.21 9.48
C PRO A 266 4.52 4.94 8.21
N SER A 267 3.98 5.97 7.56
CA SER A 267 3.16 5.82 6.37
C SER A 267 3.95 5.32 5.15
N VAL A 268 5.24 5.65 5.05
CA VAL A 268 6.10 5.29 3.91
C VAL A 268 6.71 3.90 4.00
N LEU A 269 6.84 3.33 5.20
CA LEU A 269 7.48 2.03 5.33
C LEU A 269 6.60 0.91 4.75
N LEU A 270 7.15 0.12 3.85
CA LEU A 270 6.46 -0.99 3.18
C LEU A 270 7.20 -2.31 3.36
N PRO A 271 6.46 -3.44 3.40
CA PRO A 271 7.06 -4.77 3.40
C PRO A 271 7.81 -5.07 2.11
N VAL A 272 8.82 -5.93 2.21
CA VAL A 272 9.49 -6.49 1.02
C VAL A 272 8.67 -7.68 0.51
N TYR A 273 8.01 -7.49 -0.63
CA TYR A 273 7.27 -8.54 -1.32
C TYR A 273 8.05 -9.00 -2.56
N THR A 274 8.80 -10.08 -2.43
CA THR A 274 9.56 -10.68 -3.54
C THR A 274 8.73 -11.60 -4.41
N ARG A 275 7.48 -11.83 -4.05
CA ARG A 275 6.55 -12.73 -4.73
C ARG A 275 5.27 -12.01 -5.12
N LEU A 276 4.83 -12.23 -6.36
CA LEU A 276 3.51 -11.81 -6.81
C LEU A 276 2.41 -12.60 -6.10
N SER A 277 1.22 -12.03 -5.96
CA SER A 277 0.03 -12.79 -5.56
C SER A 277 -0.34 -13.81 -6.63
N ASP A 278 -1.07 -14.84 -6.23
CA ASP A 278 -1.55 -15.84 -7.20
C ASP A 278 -2.40 -15.19 -8.31
N ALA A 279 -3.11 -14.11 -8.00
CA ALA A 279 -3.89 -13.36 -8.98
C ALA A 279 -3.01 -12.57 -9.96
N GLU A 280 -1.97 -11.90 -9.48
CA GLU A 280 -0.99 -11.19 -10.30
C GLU A 280 -0.19 -12.16 -11.17
N GLU A 281 0.20 -13.33 -10.62
CA GLU A 281 0.91 -14.36 -11.36
C GLU A 281 0.02 -15.00 -12.44
N ASN A 282 -1.24 -15.33 -12.13
CA ASN A 282 -2.20 -15.85 -13.10
C ASN A 282 -2.48 -14.84 -14.20
N GLU A 283 -2.57 -13.56 -13.86
CA GLU A 283 -2.72 -12.47 -14.84
C GLU A 283 -1.48 -12.39 -15.73
N ARG A 284 -0.29 -12.47 -15.18
CA ARG A 284 0.97 -12.52 -15.93
C ARG A 284 1.02 -13.70 -16.89
N ILE A 285 0.62 -14.90 -16.43
CA ILE A 285 0.58 -16.12 -17.25
C ILE A 285 -0.45 -15.97 -18.36
N ARG A 286 -1.64 -15.43 -18.08
CA ARG A 286 -2.69 -15.18 -19.03
C ARG A 286 -2.21 -14.24 -20.14
N LEU A 287 -1.59 -13.12 -19.76
CA LEU A 287 -1.05 -12.13 -20.70
C LEU A 287 0.09 -12.72 -21.55
N ALA A 288 0.99 -13.51 -20.95
CA ALA A 288 2.05 -14.18 -21.69
C ALA A 288 1.51 -15.21 -22.71
N LYS A 289 0.47 -15.96 -22.35
CA LYS A 289 -0.20 -16.91 -23.25
C LYS A 289 -0.88 -16.21 -24.42
N GLU A 290 -1.62 -15.14 -24.14
CA GLU A 290 -2.26 -14.31 -25.17
C GLU A 290 -1.24 -13.69 -26.14
N ALA A 291 -0.08 -13.28 -25.64
CA ALA A 291 1.02 -12.79 -26.45
C ALA A 291 1.61 -13.90 -27.36
N SER A 292 1.82 -15.10 -26.82
CA SER A 292 2.30 -16.26 -27.59
C SER A 292 1.33 -16.69 -28.67
N GLU A 293 0.03 -16.76 -28.37
CA GLU A 293 -0.99 -17.12 -29.35
C GLU A 293 -1.11 -16.11 -30.50
N LYS A 294 -0.83 -14.83 -30.24
CA LYS A 294 -0.75 -13.79 -31.27
C LYS A 294 0.49 -13.92 -32.15
N THR A 295 1.62 -14.36 -31.57
CA THR A 295 2.87 -14.58 -32.33
C THR A 295 2.74 -15.77 -33.27
N ASP A 296 2.04 -16.83 -32.86
CA ASP A 296 1.80 -18.03 -33.68
C ASP A 296 0.76 -17.77 -34.81
N ALA A 297 -0.07 -16.75 -34.69
CA ALA A 297 -1.06 -16.37 -35.66
C ALA A 297 -0.50 -15.50 -36.82
N LEU A 298 0.74 -15.00 -36.67
CA LEU A 298 1.43 -14.27 -37.75
C LEU A 298 2.04 -15.24 -38.73
N SER A 299 1.53 -15.26 -39.96
CA SER A 299 2.00 -16.17 -41.04
C SER A 299 3.42 -15.78 -41.47
N PRO A 300 4.23 -16.79 -41.97
CA PRO A 300 5.62 -16.58 -42.37
C PRO A 300 5.84 -15.57 -43.53
N ARG A 301 4.78 -15.00 -44.09
CA ARG A 301 4.89 -14.03 -45.20
C ARG A 301 5.24 -12.61 -44.74
N ASP A 302 5.04 -12.28 -43.48
CA ASP A 302 5.26 -10.91 -42.98
C ASP A 302 6.69 -10.65 -42.46
N LEU A 303 7.54 -11.70 -42.43
CA LEU A 303 8.93 -11.59 -41.99
C LEU A 303 9.94 -11.17 -43.10
N SER A 304 9.49 -11.05 -44.32
CA SER A 304 10.41 -10.71 -45.45
C SER A 304 10.63 -9.20 -45.66
N THR A 305 9.90 -8.34 -44.99
CA THR A 305 10.04 -6.88 -45.10
C THR A 305 11.03 -6.25 -44.11
N GLY A 306 11.52 -7.02 -43.14
CA GLY A 306 12.46 -6.54 -42.11
C GLY A 306 13.92 -6.33 -42.58
N VAL A 307 14.31 -6.92 -43.70
CA VAL A 307 15.70 -6.88 -44.18
C VAL A 307 16.04 -5.62 -45.00
N GLN A 308 15.05 -4.89 -45.46
CA GLN A 308 15.32 -3.64 -46.20
C GLN A 308 15.48 -2.40 -45.32
N HIS A 309 15.18 -2.48 -44.02
CA HIS A 309 15.32 -1.35 -43.07
C HIS A 309 16.74 -1.19 -42.50
N ALA A 310 17.59 -2.23 -42.57
CA ALA A 310 18.95 -2.17 -42.06
C ALA A 310 19.90 -1.24 -42.85
N ASN A 311 19.59 -1.01 -44.15
CA ASN A 311 20.41 -0.17 -44.99
C ASN A 311 20.04 1.32 -44.97
N VAL A 312 18.91 1.71 -44.36
CA VAL A 312 18.48 3.10 -44.21
C VAL A 312 19.06 3.75 -42.93
N VAL A 313 19.46 2.92 -41.95
CA VAL A 313 20.02 3.40 -40.68
C VAL A 313 21.44 3.93 -40.82
N SER A 314 22.22 3.39 -41.80
CA SER A 314 23.63 3.80 -42.01
C SER A 314 23.76 5.20 -42.64
N ALA A 315 22.81 5.62 -43.47
CA ALA A 315 22.81 6.95 -44.11
C ALA A 315 22.29 8.08 -43.16
N ALA A 316 21.60 7.70 -42.07
CA ALA A 316 21.08 8.64 -41.08
C ALA A 316 22.11 9.05 -40.03
N ILE A 317 23.24 8.35 -39.94
CA ILE A 317 24.29 8.62 -38.93
C ILE A 317 25.21 9.75 -39.36
N GLU A 318 25.42 9.98 -40.64
CA GLU A 318 26.32 11.05 -41.13
C GLU A 318 25.71 12.45 -41.08
N ASN A 319 24.40 12.60 -40.96
CA ASN A 319 23.71 13.89 -40.87
C ASN A 319 23.50 14.40 -39.43
N ARG A 320 24.04 13.66 -38.44
CA ARG A 320 23.77 13.92 -37.03
C ARG A 320 24.63 15.03 -36.40
N ALA A 321 25.79 15.32 -36.99
CA ALA A 321 26.73 16.32 -36.48
C ALA A 321 26.28 17.77 -36.70
N ALA A 322 25.49 18.03 -37.76
CA ALA A 322 25.01 19.37 -38.07
C ALA A 322 23.77 19.79 -37.28
N VAL A 323 22.94 18.80 -36.87
CA VAL A 323 21.68 19.04 -36.11
C VAL A 323 21.97 19.23 -34.61
N VAL A 324 23.04 18.65 -34.09
CA VAL A 324 23.40 18.73 -32.65
C VAL A 324 23.90 20.12 -32.27
N ALA A 325 24.52 20.88 -33.21
CA ALA A 325 25.02 22.21 -32.94
C ALA A 325 23.91 23.29 -32.83
N GLU A 326 22.73 23.04 -33.42
CA GLU A 326 21.57 23.96 -33.40
C GLU A 326 20.64 23.73 -32.17
N ILE A 327 20.76 22.60 -31.47
CA ILE A 327 19.92 22.24 -30.33
C ILE A 327 20.50 22.76 -28.99
N ALA A 328 21.79 23.06 -28.93
CA ALA A 328 22.48 23.46 -27.69
C ALA A 328 22.11 24.86 -27.18
N ASP A 329 21.48 25.70 -27.99
CA ASP A 329 21.25 27.11 -27.63
C ASP A 329 19.80 27.44 -27.18
N VAL A 330 18.89 26.47 -27.18
CA VAL A 330 17.46 26.71 -26.89
C VAL A 330 17.00 26.09 -25.56
N SER A 331 17.78 25.23 -24.91
CA SER A 331 17.40 24.61 -23.63
C SER A 331 17.73 25.48 -22.38
N ALA A 332 18.33 26.63 -22.57
CA ALA A 332 18.85 27.48 -21.48
C ALA A 332 17.78 28.15 -20.59
N ASN A 333 16.47 28.01 -20.89
CA ASN A 333 15.41 28.73 -20.15
C ASN A 333 14.29 27.85 -19.56
N ILE A 334 14.37 26.52 -19.63
CA ILE A 334 13.31 25.66 -19.08
C ILE A 334 13.56 25.43 -17.59
N SER A 335 12.60 25.83 -16.76
CA SER A 335 12.63 25.58 -15.32
C SER A 335 11.68 24.44 -14.95
N TYR A 336 12.10 23.58 -14.03
CA TYR A 336 11.31 22.44 -13.55
C TYR A 336 10.90 22.68 -12.10
N ARG A 337 9.62 22.42 -11.79
CA ARG A 337 9.09 22.60 -10.42
C ARG A 337 8.04 21.54 -10.12
N PRO A 338 7.87 21.16 -8.85
CA PRO A 338 6.74 20.35 -8.45
C PRO A 338 5.40 21.03 -8.79
N LEU A 339 4.40 20.25 -9.17
CA LEU A 339 3.03 20.72 -9.37
C LEU A 339 2.24 20.63 -8.06
N ASP A 340 1.40 21.64 -7.84
CA ASP A 340 0.43 21.70 -6.76
C ASP A 340 -1.01 21.96 -7.28
N ALA A 341 -1.98 21.98 -6.39
CA ALA A 341 -3.39 22.21 -6.73
C ALA A 341 -3.65 23.54 -7.47
N ALA A 342 -2.81 24.58 -7.28
CA ALA A 342 -2.96 25.86 -7.96
C ALA A 342 -2.71 25.73 -9.48
N HIS A 343 -1.99 24.71 -9.91
CA HIS A 343 -1.65 24.47 -11.30
C HIS A 343 -2.67 23.59 -12.05
N ALA A 344 -3.71 23.08 -11.37
CA ALA A 344 -4.68 22.13 -11.92
C ALA A 344 -5.36 22.64 -13.21
N ALA A 345 -5.69 23.93 -13.29
CA ALA A 345 -6.30 24.53 -14.49
C ALA A 345 -5.36 24.50 -15.70
N GLY A 346 -4.06 24.80 -15.49
CA GLY A 346 -3.04 24.76 -16.53
C GLY A 346 -2.79 23.35 -17.05
N VAL A 347 -2.66 22.37 -16.13
CA VAL A 347 -2.51 20.95 -16.48
C VAL A 347 -3.74 20.46 -17.24
N ALA A 348 -4.97 20.73 -16.78
CA ALA A 348 -6.19 20.33 -17.47
C ALA A 348 -6.35 20.96 -18.85
N ALA A 349 -5.80 22.16 -19.09
CA ALA A 349 -5.77 22.78 -20.39
C ALA A 349 -4.80 22.03 -21.35
N MET A 350 -3.61 21.70 -20.88
CA MET A 350 -2.62 20.91 -21.63
C MET A 350 -3.09 19.47 -21.88
N GLU A 351 -3.80 18.86 -20.92
CA GLU A 351 -4.46 17.55 -21.10
C GLU A 351 -5.38 17.55 -22.30
N ARG A 352 -6.27 18.52 -22.41
CA ARG A 352 -7.21 18.62 -23.54
C ARG A 352 -6.49 18.78 -24.88
N GLU A 353 -5.40 19.54 -24.90
CA GLU A 353 -4.62 19.76 -26.10
C GLU A 353 -3.81 18.53 -26.54
N CYS A 354 -3.22 17.81 -25.56
CA CYS A 354 -2.31 16.71 -25.84
C CYS A 354 -2.99 15.33 -25.89
N MET A 355 -4.07 15.12 -25.13
CA MET A 355 -4.70 13.80 -24.91
C MET A 355 -6.09 13.66 -25.53
N GLY A 356 -6.71 14.75 -25.99
CA GLY A 356 -8.01 14.71 -26.64
C GLY A 356 -9.12 14.10 -25.77
N SER A 357 -9.71 12.99 -26.24
CA SER A 357 -10.78 12.27 -25.53
C SER A 357 -10.35 11.60 -24.22
N ASP A 358 -9.05 11.35 -24.04
CA ASP A 358 -8.49 10.72 -22.85
C ASP A 358 -7.97 11.74 -21.82
N ALA A 359 -8.24 13.02 -22.06
CA ALA A 359 -7.90 14.09 -21.12
C ALA A 359 -8.67 13.96 -19.81
N TRP A 360 -7.98 14.14 -18.69
CA TRP A 360 -8.59 14.21 -17.39
C TRP A 360 -9.43 15.49 -17.24
N SER A 361 -10.54 15.39 -16.51
CA SER A 361 -11.34 16.56 -16.18
C SER A 361 -10.57 17.48 -15.22
N PRO A 362 -10.83 18.79 -15.20
CA PRO A 362 -10.22 19.71 -14.25
C PRO A 362 -10.40 19.30 -12.78
N SER A 363 -11.54 18.69 -12.44
CA SER A 363 -11.80 18.17 -11.09
C SER A 363 -10.90 16.98 -10.78
N LEU A 364 -10.75 16.04 -11.70
CA LEU A 364 -9.88 14.87 -11.50
C LEU A 364 -8.40 15.29 -11.36
N VAL A 365 -7.93 16.26 -12.15
CA VAL A 365 -6.57 16.80 -12.01
C VAL A 365 -6.41 17.46 -10.63
N ALA A 366 -7.39 18.23 -10.19
CA ALA A 366 -7.36 18.88 -8.87
C ALA A 366 -7.37 17.87 -7.71
N ASP A 367 -8.04 16.74 -7.88
CA ASP A 367 -8.12 15.68 -6.88
C ASP A 367 -6.84 14.82 -6.83
N GLU A 368 -6.13 14.67 -7.95
CA GLU A 368 -4.91 13.85 -8.01
C GLU A 368 -3.64 14.60 -7.56
N LEU A 369 -3.52 15.88 -7.84
CA LEU A 369 -2.32 16.66 -7.51
C LEU A 369 -1.98 16.70 -6.01
N PRO A 370 -2.94 16.81 -5.06
CA PRO A 370 -2.63 16.87 -3.62
C PRO A 370 -2.40 15.51 -2.97
N ARG A 371 -2.53 14.39 -3.69
CA ARG A 371 -2.38 13.06 -3.10
C ARG A 371 -0.93 12.79 -2.72
N ARG A 372 -0.71 12.24 -1.51
CA ARG A 372 0.61 11.99 -0.92
C ARG A 372 1.40 10.87 -1.58
N ASP A 373 0.72 9.93 -2.21
CA ASP A 373 1.29 8.79 -2.94
C ASP A 373 1.57 9.13 -4.42
N ARG A 374 1.55 10.41 -4.75
CA ARG A 374 1.81 10.96 -6.08
C ARG A 374 3.02 11.87 -6.08
N THR A 375 3.74 11.87 -7.19
CA THR A 375 4.76 12.84 -7.51
C THR A 375 4.41 13.50 -8.85
N TRP A 376 4.39 14.82 -8.86
CA TRP A 376 4.01 15.61 -10.02
C TRP A 376 5.02 16.70 -10.30
N TRP A 377 5.57 16.71 -11.50
CA TRP A 377 6.54 17.70 -11.96
C TRP A 377 6.08 18.41 -13.22
N ALA A 378 6.44 19.68 -13.35
CA ALA A 378 6.15 20.49 -14.50
C ALA A 378 7.38 21.21 -15.02
N ALA A 379 7.42 21.40 -16.34
CA ALA A 379 8.41 22.19 -17.05
C ALA A 379 7.78 23.51 -17.51
N TYR A 380 8.49 24.60 -17.32
CA TYR A 380 8.05 25.95 -17.67
C TYR A 380 9.08 26.68 -18.52
N ASP A 381 8.61 27.36 -19.57
CA ASP A 381 9.34 28.41 -20.28
C ASP A 381 8.83 29.76 -19.78
N GLY A 382 9.58 30.41 -18.88
CA GLY A 382 9.12 31.56 -18.13
C GLY A 382 7.88 31.24 -17.28
N GLN A 383 6.70 31.76 -17.69
CA GLN A 383 5.42 31.49 -17.03
C GLN A 383 4.57 30.45 -17.79
N LYS A 384 4.96 30.05 -18.99
CA LYS A 384 4.21 29.09 -19.80
C LYS A 384 4.50 27.66 -19.36
N LEU A 385 3.47 26.89 -19.02
CA LEU A 385 3.57 25.45 -18.82
C LEU A 385 3.83 24.79 -20.17
N VAL A 386 4.94 24.04 -20.30
CA VAL A 386 5.37 23.41 -21.57
C VAL A 386 5.48 21.89 -21.48
N GLY A 387 5.33 21.33 -20.28
CA GLY A 387 5.27 19.90 -20.07
C GLY A 387 4.99 19.57 -18.60
N TYR A 388 4.49 18.37 -18.35
CA TYR A 388 4.31 17.83 -17.00
C TYR A 388 4.39 16.30 -17.01
N CYS A 389 4.70 15.73 -15.87
CA CYS A 389 4.69 14.29 -15.64
C CYS A 389 4.19 14.01 -14.22
N GLY A 390 3.33 13.01 -14.10
CA GLY A 390 2.84 12.53 -12.81
C GLY A 390 3.02 11.03 -12.65
N GLY A 391 3.50 10.63 -11.48
CA GLY A 391 3.68 9.23 -11.10
C GLY A 391 2.95 8.88 -9.81
N TRP A 392 2.43 7.69 -9.76
CA TRP A 392 1.91 7.06 -8.57
C TRP A 392 2.94 6.09 -8.01
N ILE A 393 3.36 6.34 -6.79
CA ILE A 393 4.38 5.53 -6.12
C ILE A 393 3.64 4.50 -5.27
N VAL A 394 3.81 3.22 -5.60
CA VAL A 394 3.09 2.13 -4.95
C VAL A 394 3.88 0.83 -5.02
N ALA A 395 3.95 0.09 -3.91
CA ALA A 395 4.54 -1.24 -3.82
C ALA A 395 5.97 -1.35 -4.39
N GLY A 396 6.81 -0.34 -4.16
CA GLY A 396 8.19 -0.34 -4.67
C GLY A 396 8.32 -0.01 -6.16
N GLN A 397 7.24 0.43 -6.80
CA GLN A 397 7.21 0.86 -8.20
C GLN A 397 6.66 2.28 -8.31
N VAL A 398 7.03 2.99 -9.36
CA VAL A 398 6.32 4.19 -9.80
C VAL A 398 5.56 3.89 -11.08
N GLN A 399 4.25 4.06 -11.04
CA GLN A 399 3.39 4.01 -12.21
C GLN A 399 3.26 5.42 -12.78
N ILE A 400 3.72 5.66 -14.01
CA ILE A 400 3.49 6.94 -14.69
C ILE A 400 2.02 7.05 -15.06
N LEU A 401 1.31 7.97 -14.41
CA LEU A 401 -0.11 8.20 -14.62
C LEU A 401 -0.36 9.02 -15.88
N LYS A 402 0.41 10.09 -16.03
CA LYS A 402 0.32 11.02 -17.15
C LYS A 402 1.67 11.67 -17.43
N ILE A 403 1.93 11.88 -18.71
CA ILE A 403 3.05 12.70 -19.18
C ILE A 403 2.64 13.40 -20.48
N ALA A 404 2.87 14.69 -20.53
CA ALA A 404 2.67 15.47 -21.75
C ALA A 404 3.76 16.53 -21.94
N THR A 405 4.02 16.84 -23.21
CA THR A 405 4.88 17.95 -23.61
C THR A 405 4.18 18.69 -24.75
N ASP A 406 4.08 20.02 -24.62
CA ASP A 406 3.54 20.92 -25.63
C ASP A 406 4.15 20.55 -27.02
N PRO A 407 3.33 20.33 -28.04
CA PRO A 407 3.83 19.93 -29.36
C PRO A 407 4.99 20.77 -29.91
N SER A 408 4.99 22.06 -29.63
CA SER A 408 6.06 22.99 -30.07
C SER A 408 7.36 22.87 -29.25
N TYR A 409 7.33 22.14 -28.13
CA TYR A 409 8.49 21.93 -27.26
C TYR A 409 8.99 20.48 -27.27
N ARG A 410 8.40 19.60 -28.09
CA ARG A 410 8.82 18.20 -28.21
C ARG A 410 10.24 18.07 -28.75
N ARG A 411 10.88 16.93 -28.43
CA ARG A 411 12.26 16.56 -28.82
C ARG A 411 13.35 17.48 -28.25
N ARG A 412 13.08 18.22 -27.18
CA ARG A 412 14.03 19.07 -26.45
C ARG A 412 14.48 18.47 -25.12
N GLY A 413 14.28 17.18 -24.89
CA GLY A 413 14.68 16.49 -23.65
C GLY A 413 13.70 16.66 -22.47
N ILE A 414 12.68 17.52 -22.57
CA ILE A 414 11.77 17.86 -21.47
C ILE A 414 11.10 16.63 -20.85
N ALA A 415 10.61 15.71 -21.67
CA ALA A 415 9.97 14.50 -21.15
C ALA A 415 10.95 13.58 -20.42
N ALA A 416 12.21 13.51 -20.85
CA ALA A 416 13.23 12.71 -20.18
C ALA A 416 13.58 13.28 -18.80
N GLU A 417 13.71 14.59 -18.72
CA GLU A 417 14.01 15.28 -17.46
C GLU A 417 12.83 15.15 -16.47
N LEU A 418 11.60 15.31 -16.94
CA LEU A 418 10.41 15.13 -16.11
C LEU A 418 10.32 13.70 -15.55
N ILE A 419 10.62 12.69 -16.37
CA ILE A 419 10.67 11.29 -15.91
C ILE A 419 11.81 11.08 -14.91
N ALA A 420 12.97 11.68 -15.13
CA ALA A 420 14.10 11.58 -14.22
C ALA A 420 13.79 12.19 -12.85
N LEU A 421 13.07 13.31 -12.81
CA LEU A 421 12.61 13.96 -11.58
C LEU A 421 11.58 13.08 -10.83
N VAL A 422 10.60 12.55 -11.55
CA VAL A 422 9.62 11.59 -10.98
C VAL A 422 10.33 10.33 -10.49
N ALA A 423 11.31 9.80 -11.23
CA ALA A 423 12.09 8.63 -10.83
C ALA A 423 12.98 8.93 -9.61
N SER A 424 13.49 10.15 -9.49
CA SER A 424 14.25 10.59 -8.31
C SER A 424 13.40 10.59 -7.05
N ASP A 425 12.21 11.20 -7.12
CA ASP A 425 11.26 11.19 -6.01
C ASP A 425 10.83 9.76 -5.65
N ALA A 426 10.52 8.95 -6.67
CA ALA A 426 10.13 7.57 -6.48
C ALA A 426 11.23 6.75 -5.79
N ARG A 427 12.49 6.96 -6.17
CA ARG A 427 13.66 6.30 -5.56
C ARG A 427 13.82 6.70 -4.10
N ASN A 428 13.64 7.98 -3.78
CA ASN A 428 13.67 8.48 -2.41
C ASN A 428 12.55 7.86 -1.54
N LEU A 429 11.47 7.41 -2.18
CA LEU A 429 10.35 6.71 -1.53
C LEU A 429 10.45 5.18 -1.64
N GLY A 430 11.61 4.64 -2.01
CA GLY A 430 11.90 3.21 -2.02
C GLY A 430 11.42 2.46 -3.25
N ALA A 431 10.99 3.14 -4.33
CA ALA A 431 10.70 2.48 -5.59
C ALA A 431 11.98 2.08 -6.32
N THR A 432 11.97 0.92 -6.95
CA THR A 432 13.08 0.37 -7.74
C THR A 432 12.74 0.22 -9.22
N GLU A 433 11.45 0.24 -9.55
CA GLU A 433 10.94 0.02 -10.90
C GLU A 433 9.98 1.13 -11.33
N MET A 434 9.90 1.33 -12.65
CA MET A 434 8.93 2.20 -13.29
C MET A 434 8.06 1.39 -14.24
N THR A 435 6.74 1.67 -14.23
CA THR A 435 5.78 1.08 -15.16
C THR A 435 4.89 2.17 -15.76
N LEU A 436 4.40 1.94 -16.98
CA LEU A 436 3.48 2.85 -17.66
C LEU A 436 2.64 2.13 -18.72
N GLU A 437 1.54 2.76 -19.10
CA GLU A 437 0.75 2.37 -20.27
C GLU A 437 0.87 3.43 -21.37
N VAL A 438 1.13 2.97 -22.59
CA VAL A 438 1.27 3.83 -23.77
C VAL A 438 0.41 3.27 -24.91
N ARG A 439 -0.21 4.15 -25.71
CA ARG A 439 -1.02 3.72 -26.87
C ARG A 439 -0.20 2.85 -27.82
N GLU A 440 -0.80 1.77 -28.33
CA GLU A 440 -0.15 0.85 -29.28
C GLU A 440 0.28 1.57 -30.55
N SER A 441 -0.48 2.54 -31.01
CA SER A 441 -0.14 3.38 -32.17
C SER A 441 0.98 4.39 -31.89
N ASN A 442 1.30 4.69 -30.63
CA ASN A 442 2.31 5.69 -30.26
C ASN A 442 3.73 5.11 -30.23
N VAL A 443 4.17 4.59 -31.38
CA VAL A 443 5.49 3.97 -31.55
C VAL A 443 6.63 4.93 -31.14
N GLY A 444 6.42 6.23 -31.31
CA GLY A 444 7.42 7.23 -30.92
C GLY A 444 7.64 7.32 -29.41
N ALA A 445 6.57 7.21 -28.62
CA ALA A 445 6.68 7.16 -27.17
C ALA A 445 7.23 5.81 -26.70
N GLN A 446 6.84 4.69 -27.30
CA GLN A 446 7.40 3.39 -26.99
C GLN A 446 8.93 3.37 -27.17
N ALA A 447 9.42 3.82 -28.32
CA ALA A 447 10.86 3.92 -28.58
C ALA A 447 11.58 4.91 -27.63
N PHE A 448 10.89 5.92 -27.11
CA PHE A 448 11.42 6.81 -26.08
C PHE A 448 11.57 6.09 -24.75
N TYR A 449 10.59 5.32 -24.31
CA TYR A 449 10.64 4.58 -23.06
C TYR A 449 11.63 3.40 -23.11
N GLU A 450 11.78 2.75 -24.27
CA GLU A 450 12.83 1.74 -24.47
C GLU A 450 14.24 2.33 -24.27
N LYS A 451 14.48 3.56 -24.72
CA LYS A 451 15.77 4.25 -24.48
C LYS A 451 16.01 4.60 -22.99
N LEU A 452 14.95 4.70 -22.21
CA LEU A 452 15.03 4.87 -20.74
C LEU A 452 15.20 3.54 -20.00
N GLY A 453 15.28 2.42 -20.73
CA GLY A 453 15.48 1.10 -20.15
C GLY A 453 14.19 0.34 -19.81
N LEU A 454 13.02 0.82 -20.26
CA LEU A 454 11.77 0.10 -20.09
C LEU A 454 11.57 -0.89 -21.24
N ALA A 455 11.08 -2.09 -20.94
CA ALA A 455 10.73 -3.13 -21.89
C ALA A 455 9.23 -3.33 -21.97
N ILE A 456 8.72 -3.72 -23.11
CA ILE A 456 7.33 -4.11 -23.28
C ILE A 456 7.10 -5.43 -22.55
N ILE A 457 6.18 -5.43 -21.57
CA ILE A 457 5.82 -6.62 -20.80
C ILE A 457 4.42 -7.13 -21.12
N GLY A 458 3.62 -6.36 -21.84
CA GLY A 458 2.27 -6.77 -22.21
C GLY A 458 1.51 -5.71 -22.99
N VAL A 459 0.29 -6.08 -23.40
CA VAL A 459 -0.67 -5.20 -24.07
C VAL A 459 -2.00 -5.30 -23.34
N ARG A 460 -2.64 -4.18 -23.05
CA ARG A 460 -3.97 -4.13 -22.45
C ARG A 460 -4.99 -3.84 -23.56
N PRO A 461 -5.81 -4.83 -23.96
CA PRO A 461 -6.78 -4.64 -25.04
C PRO A 461 -7.86 -3.63 -24.66
N HIS A 462 -8.23 -2.79 -25.62
CA HIS A 462 -9.35 -1.84 -25.49
C HIS A 462 -9.26 -0.91 -24.27
N TYR A 463 -8.04 -0.49 -23.93
CA TYR A 463 -7.76 0.31 -22.73
C TYR A 463 -8.24 1.75 -22.87
N TYR A 464 -8.01 2.39 -24.02
CA TYR A 464 -8.39 3.78 -24.26
C TYR A 464 -9.86 3.93 -24.63
N SER A 465 -10.40 5.14 -24.49
CA SER A 465 -11.82 5.45 -24.72
C SER A 465 -12.30 5.10 -26.14
N ASP A 466 -11.40 5.12 -27.13
CA ASP A 466 -11.63 4.74 -28.52
C ASP A 466 -11.39 3.24 -28.79
N ARG A 467 -11.19 2.44 -27.73
CA ARG A 467 -10.87 1.01 -27.74
C ARG A 467 -9.49 0.65 -28.31
N GLU A 468 -8.61 1.62 -28.47
CA GLU A 468 -7.22 1.31 -28.79
C GLU A 468 -6.56 0.55 -27.62
N ASN A 469 -5.60 -0.33 -27.93
CA ASN A 469 -4.84 -1.06 -26.92
C ASN A 469 -3.80 -0.16 -26.26
N ALA A 470 -3.46 -0.45 -24.98
CA ALA A 470 -2.29 0.09 -24.33
C ALA A 470 -1.17 -0.95 -24.28
N VAL A 471 0.02 -0.56 -24.67
CA VAL A 471 1.26 -1.31 -24.43
C VAL A 471 1.73 -0.99 -23.01
N ILE A 472 1.96 -2.01 -22.22
CA ILE A 472 2.50 -1.88 -20.86
C ILE A 472 4.01 -2.02 -20.94
N MET A 473 4.72 -1.03 -20.41
CA MET A 473 6.18 -1.03 -20.38
C MET A 473 6.67 -0.90 -18.93
N THR A 474 7.67 -1.71 -18.59
CA THR A 474 8.27 -1.73 -17.24
C THR A 474 9.78 -1.83 -17.35
N GLY A 475 10.49 -1.24 -16.40
CA GLY A 475 11.94 -1.32 -16.29
C GLY A 475 12.48 -0.68 -15.03
N PRO A 476 13.80 -0.72 -14.79
CA PRO A 476 14.42 -0.07 -13.65
C PRO A 476 14.19 1.44 -13.71
N LEU A 477 14.20 2.09 -12.55
CA LEU A 477 14.14 3.56 -12.51
C LEU A 477 15.31 4.16 -13.30
N PRO A 478 15.07 5.08 -14.24
CA PRO A 478 16.14 5.78 -14.96
C PRO A 478 17.10 6.45 -13.98
N ALA A 479 18.41 6.37 -14.27
CA ALA A 479 19.42 7.03 -13.44
C ALA A 479 19.19 8.55 -13.41
N SER A 480 19.36 9.17 -12.25
CA SER A 480 19.36 10.62 -12.15
C SER A 480 20.58 11.18 -12.89
N GLY A 481 20.35 12.00 -13.90
CA GLY A 481 21.42 12.73 -14.60
C GLY A 481 21.99 12.03 -15.83
N ALA A 482 21.16 11.48 -16.71
CA ALA A 482 21.57 11.23 -18.09
C ALA A 482 21.45 12.52 -18.93
N SER A 483 22.03 13.61 -18.49
CA SER A 483 22.46 14.68 -19.40
C SER A 483 23.75 14.23 -20.06
N VAL A 484 23.70 14.00 -21.35
CA VAL A 484 24.90 13.91 -22.17
C VAL A 484 25.56 15.30 -22.14
N HIS A 485 26.42 15.56 -21.18
CA HIS A 485 27.38 16.61 -21.22
C HIS A 485 28.64 16.17 -20.48
N ASP A 486 29.73 16.30 -21.22
CA ASP A 486 31.15 16.15 -21.02
C ASP A 486 31.65 16.52 -19.60
N GLU A 487 32.53 15.68 -19.08
CA GLU A 487 33.35 15.97 -17.90
C GLU A 487 34.32 17.08 -18.18
N SER A 488 34.08 18.26 -17.70
CA SER A 488 35.14 19.19 -17.23
C SER A 488 34.52 20.55 -16.79
N ALA A 489 34.14 20.70 -15.54
CA ALA A 489 34.22 21.96 -14.81
C ALA A 489 33.86 21.75 -13.33
N ALA A 490 34.81 21.99 -12.47
CA ALA A 490 34.59 22.03 -11.03
C ALA A 490 33.60 23.15 -10.64
N PRO A 491 32.76 22.94 -9.60
CA PRO A 491 31.80 23.96 -9.19
C PRO A 491 32.51 25.14 -8.49
N VAL A 492 32.31 26.31 -9.06
CA VAL A 492 32.59 27.58 -8.35
C VAL A 492 31.40 27.85 -7.42
N VAL A 493 31.65 27.76 -6.13
CA VAL A 493 30.70 28.20 -5.10
C VAL A 493 30.68 29.72 -5.11
N ALA A 494 29.64 30.33 -5.63
CA ALA A 494 29.32 31.73 -5.41
C ALA A 494 28.37 31.82 -4.21
N GLY A 495 28.88 32.34 -3.09
CA GLY A 495 28.11 32.66 -1.91
C GLY A 495 27.03 33.70 -2.20
N MET A 496 25.81 33.37 -1.80
CA MET A 496 24.75 34.34 -1.60
C MET A 496 24.43 34.33 -0.11
N GLU A 497 24.95 35.35 0.59
CA GLU A 497 24.56 35.66 1.97
C GLU A 497 23.10 36.06 2.00
N LEU A 498 22.29 35.19 2.59
CA LEU A 498 20.93 35.55 3.04
C LEU A 498 21.11 36.26 4.40
N GLN A 499 20.91 37.55 4.42
CA GLN A 499 20.76 38.31 5.66
C GLN A 499 19.52 37.84 6.40
N VAL A 500 19.70 36.99 7.40
CA VAL A 500 18.71 36.71 8.41
C VAL A 500 18.76 37.81 9.44
N SER A 501 17.80 38.72 9.44
CA SER A 501 17.58 39.66 10.53
C SER A 501 17.28 38.88 11.81
N ALA A 502 18.23 38.91 12.73
CA ALA A 502 18.06 38.35 14.06
C ALA A 502 16.95 39.14 14.80
N VAL A 503 15.77 38.57 14.90
CA VAL A 503 14.80 38.97 15.91
C VAL A 503 15.15 38.19 17.17
N SER A 504 15.74 38.88 18.13
CA SER A 504 15.94 38.41 19.48
C SER A 504 14.56 38.23 20.16
N GLY A 505 14.07 37.02 20.11
CA GLY A 505 12.93 36.55 20.90
C GLY A 505 13.37 35.39 21.75
N ALA A 506 13.25 35.53 23.07
CA ALA A 506 13.49 34.48 24.03
C ALA A 506 12.75 33.18 23.63
N PRO A 507 13.29 31.99 24.00
CA PRO A 507 12.61 30.74 23.69
C PRO A 507 11.24 30.73 24.38
N ARG A 508 10.19 30.79 23.57
CA ARG A 508 8.86 30.45 24.04
C ARG A 508 8.84 28.94 24.25
N GLU A 509 8.97 28.54 25.49
CA GLU A 509 8.37 27.29 25.97
C GLU A 509 6.87 27.39 25.68
N ALA A 510 6.47 26.93 24.52
CA ALA A 510 5.10 26.52 24.30
C ALA A 510 4.94 25.20 25.04
N ALA A 511 4.69 25.27 26.35
CA ALA A 511 3.98 24.22 27.02
C ALA A 511 2.70 24.02 26.22
N ALA A 512 2.67 22.92 25.45
CA ALA A 512 1.44 22.48 24.79
C ALA A 512 0.45 22.18 25.93
N THR A 513 -0.37 23.16 26.28
CA THR A 513 -1.55 22.98 27.12
C THR A 513 -2.35 21.85 26.49
N ALA A 514 -2.49 20.73 27.20
CA ALA A 514 -3.40 19.68 26.83
C ALA A 514 -4.73 20.36 26.55
N VAL A 515 -5.25 20.21 25.34
CA VAL A 515 -6.54 20.76 24.97
C VAL A 515 -7.57 20.05 25.82
N GLU A 516 -8.17 20.75 26.79
CA GLU A 516 -9.26 20.19 27.56
C GLU A 516 -10.45 19.98 26.60
N LEU A 517 -10.59 18.73 26.12
CA LEU A 517 -11.79 18.27 25.45
C LEU A 517 -12.95 18.39 26.45
N ASP A 518 -14.05 18.96 25.99
CA ASP A 518 -15.28 19.02 26.76
C ASP A 518 -15.61 17.62 27.31
N SER A 519 -15.74 17.50 28.63
CA SER A 519 -16.05 16.24 29.30
C SER A 519 -17.34 15.58 28.80
N SER A 520 -18.26 16.37 28.23
CA SER A 520 -19.50 15.88 27.61
C SER A 520 -19.25 15.11 26.30
N LYS A 521 -18.07 15.27 25.69
CA LYS A 521 -17.64 14.57 24.46
C LYS A 521 -16.87 13.29 24.72
N ARG A 522 -16.72 12.91 26.00
CA ARG A 522 -16.05 11.66 26.38
C ARG A 522 -17.05 10.51 26.54
N PRO A 523 -16.65 9.25 26.26
CA PRO A 523 -15.36 8.83 25.70
C PRO A 523 -15.19 9.20 24.21
N LEU A 524 -13.95 9.50 23.79
CA LEU A 524 -13.59 9.71 22.40
C LEU A 524 -12.90 8.44 21.89
N ILE A 525 -13.49 7.78 20.88
CA ILE A 525 -13.06 6.48 20.39
C ILE A 525 -12.69 6.58 18.92
N LEU A 526 -11.48 6.16 18.56
CA LEU A 526 -11.08 5.96 17.17
C LEU A 526 -11.35 4.50 16.79
N ALA A 527 -12.12 4.30 15.72
CA ALA A 527 -12.46 2.98 15.19
C ALA A 527 -11.83 2.76 13.82
N ILE A 528 -11.36 1.51 13.58
CA ILE A 528 -10.65 1.10 12.37
C ILE A 528 -11.39 -0.08 11.71
N GLU A 529 -11.62 0.02 10.40
CA GLU A 529 -12.20 -1.03 9.57
C GLU A 529 -11.25 -1.42 8.43
N SER A 530 -11.02 -2.72 8.27
CA SER A 530 -10.19 -3.27 7.20
C SER A 530 -10.65 -4.67 6.76
N SER A 531 -11.94 -4.98 6.86
CA SER A 531 -12.43 -6.35 6.69
C SER A 531 -12.43 -6.87 5.24
N CYS A 532 -12.40 -6.00 4.24
CA CYS A 532 -12.48 -6.40 2.83
C CYS A 532 -11.51 -5.59 1.94
N ASP A 533 -12.00 -4.61 1.20
CA ASP A 533 -11.27 -3.82 0.20
C ASP A 533 -11.32 -2.31 0.46
N GLU A 534 -11.69 -1.92 1.67
CA GLU A 534 -11.69 -0.53 2.12
C GLU A 534 -10.95 -0.42 3.45
N THR A 535 -10.04 0.56 3.54
CA THR A 535 -9.41 0.94 4.79
C THR A 535 -10.13 2.16 5.31
N ALA A 536 -10.79 2.06 6.45
CA ALA A 536 -11.51 3.19 7.03
C ALA A 536 -11.13 3.44 8.48
N ALA A 537 -11.25 4.71 8.89
CA ALA A 537 -11.16 5.11 10.29
C ALA A 537 -12.18 6.20 10.60
N SER A 538 -12.76 6.14 11.79
CA SER A 538 -13.71 7.13 12.27
C SER A 538 -13.46 7.49 13.73
N ILE A 539 -13.89 8.68 14.15
CA ILE A 539 -13.88 9.09 15.55
C ILE A 539 -15.29 9.45 15.98
N ILE A 540 -15.73 8.82 17.05
CA ILE A 540 -17.04 8.99 17.66
C ILE A 540 -16.90 9.40 19.13
N ASP A 541 -17.82 10.24 19.63
CA ASP A 541 -17.91 10.63 21.03
C ASP A 541 -18.90 9.75 21.82
N GLY A 542 -18.91 9.89 23.16
CA GLY A 542 -19.78 9.14 24.05
C GLY A 542 -21.27 9.43 23.90
N GLN A 543 -21.67 10.43 23.15
CA GLN A 543 -23.06 10.75 22.82
C GLN A 543 -23.47 10.18 21.45
N GLY A 544 -22.54 9.51 20.74
CA GLY A 544 -22.76 9.01 19.39
C GLY A 544 -22.54 10.06 18.29
N GLY A 545 -21.93 11.19 18.62
CA GLY A 545 -21.55 12.22 17.66
C GLY A 545 -20.37 11.78 16.80
N LEU A 546 -20.53 11.73 15.48
CA LEU A 546 -19.48 11.38 14.53
C LEU A 546 -18.65 12.63 14.22
N HIS A 547 -17.35 12.61 14.54
CA HIS A 547 -16.44 13.74 14.35
C HIS A 547 -15.56 13.59 13.10
N SER A 548 -15.31 12.37 12.68
CA SER A 548 -14.60 12.08 11.42
C SER A 548 -14.98 10.71 10.88
N ASP A 549 -14.93 10.58 9.56
CA ASP A 549 -15.11 9.35 8.80
C ASP A 549 -14.26 9.44 7.54
N VAL A 550 -13.20 8.61 7.47
CA VAL A 550 -12.21 8.62 6.39
C VAL A 550 -12.12 7.22 5.79
N VAL A 551 -12.31 7.13 4.49
CA VAL A 551 -12.31 5.86 3.76
C VAL A 551 -11.34 5.93 2.59
N ALA A 552 -10.43 4.97 2.52
CA ALA A 552 -9.58 4.70 1.36
C ALA A 552 -10.05 3.42 0.66
N SER A 553 -10.72 3.56 -0.49
CA SER A 553 -11.25 2.45 -1.27
C SER A 553 -10.19 1.87 -2.22
N GLN A 554 -10.23 0.56 -2.42
CA GLN A 554 -9.36 -0.21 -3.32
C GLN A 554 -10.10 -0.65 -4.60
N ILE A 555 -11.33 -0.17 -4.83
CA ILE A 555 -12.21 -0.58 -5.93
C ILE A 555 -11.51 -0.49 -7.27
N ASP A 556 -10.83 0.61 -7.56
CA ASP A 556 -10.13 0.82 -8.83
C ASP A 556 -9.05 -0.23 -9.09
N PHE A 557 -8.40 -0.70 -8.02
CA PHE A 557 -7.39 -1.74 -8.12
C PHE A 557 -8.00 -3.11 -8.37
N HIS A 558 -9.04 -3.46 -7.63
CA HIS A 558 -9.72 -4.76 -7.73
C HIS A 558 -10.56 -4.90 -9.01
N SER A 559 -11.00 -3.80 -9.59
CA SER A 559 -11.73 -3.79 -10.86
C SER A 559 -10.96 -4.49 -11.99
N ARG A 560 -9.63 -4.43 -11.97
CA ARG A 560 -8.74 -5.09 -12.94
C ARG A 560 -8.88 -6.61 -12.95
N PHE A 561 -9.18 -7.18 -11.78
CA PHE A 561 -9.34 -8.63 -11.56
C PHE A 561 -10.81 -9.06 -11.66
N GLY A 562 -11.72 -8.11 -11.78
CA GLY A 562 -13.17 -8.34 -11.82
C GLY A 562 -13.73 -8.80 -10.47
N GLY A 563 -13.15 -8.32 -9.37
CA GLY A 563 -13.55 -8.60 -7.99
C GLY A 563 -12.38 -8.53 -7.01
N VAL A 564 -12.68 -8.58 -5.72
CA VAL A 564 -11.69 -8.46 -4.64
C VAL A 564 -10.70 -9.62 -4.65
N VAL A 565 -9.42 -9.30 -4.61
CA VAL A 565 -8.31 -10.25 -4.45
C VAL A 565 -7.78 -10.13 -3.02
N PRO A 566 -8.00 -11.13 -2.14
CA PRO A 566 -7.71 -11.01 -0.70
C PRO A 566 -6.26 -10.69 -0.37
N GLU A 567 -5.32 -11.22 -1.14
CA GLU A 567 -3.89 -10.97 -0.94
C GLU A 567 -3.53 -9.52 -1.25
N ILE A 568 -4.05 -8.99 -2.34
CA ILE A 568 -3.87 -7.60 -2.75
C ILE A 568 -4.54 -6.67 -1.75
N ALA A 569 -5.78 -6.97 -1.35
CA ALA A 569 -6.50 -6.17 -0.35
C ALA A 569 -5.66 -5.96 0.91
N SER A 570 -5.08 -7.02 1.44
CA SER A 570 -4.26 -6.90 2.65
C SER A 570 -2.95 -6.13 2.46
N ARG A 571 -2.33 -6.14 1.26
CA ARG A 571 -1.20 -5.25 0.94
C ARG A 571 -1.62 -3.79 0.98
N LYS A 572 -2.75 -3.47 0.34
CA LYS A 572 -3.28 -2.11 0.27
C LYS A 572 -3.67 -1.54 1.63
N HIS A 573 -4.17 -2.36 2.56
CA HIS A 573 -4.43 -1.92 3.92
C HIS A 573 -3.16 -1.44 4.64
N ILE A 574 -2.02 -2.15 4.51
CA ILE A 574 -0.75 -1.73 5.12
C ILE A 574 -0.28 -0.39 4.57
N GLU A 575 -0.50 -0.15 3.27
CA GLU A 575 -0.12 1.10 2.61
C GLU A 575 -0.97 2.28 3.12
N ALA A 576 -2.28 2.10 3.28
CA ALA A 576 -3.22 3.17 3.54
C ALA A 576 -3.43 3.51 5.03
N ILE A 577 -3.28 2.54 5.93
CA ILE A 577 -3.82 2.62 7.29
C ILE A 577 -3.30 3.78 8.13
N CYS A 578 -2.00 4.14 8.03
CA CYS A 578 -1.46 5.29 8.74
C CYS A 578 -2.10 6.59 8.24
N GLY A 579 -2.08 6.82 6.92
CA GLY A 579 -2.64 8.04 6.34
C GLY A 579 -4.12 8.22 6.63
N VAL A 580 -4.89 7.13 6.61
CA VAL A 580 -6.32 7.15 6.96
C VAL A 580 -6.54 7.54 8.42
N CYS A 581 -5.75 6.99 9.34
CA CYS A 581 -5.86 7.34 10.77
C CYS A 581 -5.41 8.78 11.04
N ASP A 582 -4.32 9.24 10.42
CA ASP A 582 -3.82 10.60 10.59
C ASP A 582 -4.82 11.64 10.08
N GLU A 583 -5.41 11.40 8.90
CA GLU A 583 -6.47 12.25 8.37
C GLU A 583 -7.73 12.23 9.25
N CYS A 584 -8.06 11.07 9.81
CA CYS A 584 -9.17 10.91 10.74
C CYS A 584 -8.98 11.76 12.00
N LEU A 585 -7.80 11.70 12.62
CA LEU A 585 -7.45 12.51 13.79
C LEU A 585 -7.49 14.01 13.48
N ALA A 586 -6.97 14.43 12.33
CA ALA A 586 -6.96 15.83 11.90
C ALA A 586 -8.38 16.34 11.61
N THR A 587 -9.23 15.53 10.98
CA THR A 587 -10.63 15.87 10.69
C THR A 587 -11.43 16.01 11.98
N ALA A 588 -11.23 15.11 12.94
CA ALA A 588 -11.86 15.18 14.25
C ALA A 588 -11.45 16.44 15.01
N ALA A 589 -10.16 16.81 14.96
CA ALA A 589 -9.70 18.06 15.59
C ALA A 589 -10.45 19.29 15.05
N ALA A 590 -10.62 19.36 13.73
CA ALA A 590 -11.39 20.44 13.10
C ALA A 590 -12.88 20.42 13.52
N SER A 591 -13.52 19.25 13.57
CA SER A 591 -14.91 19.07 14.00
C SER A 591 -15.11 19.44 15.46
N LEU A 592 -14.17 19.11 16.33
CA LEU A 592 -14.20 19.41 17.76
C LEU A 592 -13.78 20.86 18.08
N GLY A 593 -13.28 21.61 17.08
CA GLY A 593 -12.80 22.97 17.25
C GLY A 593 -11.51 23.08 18.09
N VAL A 594 -10.69 22.03 18.10
CA VAL A 594 -9.43 21.97 18.86
C VAL A 594 -8.21 22.01 17.91
N GLY A 595 -7.03 22.37 18.43
CA GLY A 595 -5.83 22.50 17.60
C GLY A 595 -5.33 21.19 17.02
N SER A 596 -5.44 20.10 17.79
CA SER A 596 -5.08 18.74 17.36
C SER A 596 -5.79 17.71 18.23
N VAL A 597 -6.00 16.53 17.68
CA VAL A 597 -6.36 15.31 18.41
C VAL A 597 -5.24 14.30 18.16
N ARG A 598 -4.69 13.72 19.21
CA ARG A 598 -3.59 12.74 19.15
C ARG A 598 -4.07 11.40 19.70
N TRP A 599 -3.33 10.33 19.44
CA TRP A 599 -3.64 9.01 19.99
C TRP A 599 -3.81 8.99 21.50
N ARG A 600 -2.98 9.75 22.25
CA ARG A 600 -3.06 9.87 23.71
C ARG A 600 -4.33 10.58 24.22
N ASP A 601 -4.97 11.39 23.38
CA ASP A 601 -6.18 12.15 23.72
C ASP A 601 -7.45 11.30 23.59
N LEU A 602 -7.35 10.13 22.91
CA LEU A 602 -8.41 9.14 22.79
C LEU A 602 -8.65 8.44 24.14
N ASP A 603 -9.84 7.87 24.31
CA ASP A 603 -10.18 7.02 25.47
C ASP A 603 -10.10 5.53 25.15
N ALA A 604 -10.26 5.16 23.88
CA ALA A 604 -10.11 3.80 23.39
C ALA A 604 -9.78 3.78 21.89
N VAL A 605 -9.24 2.64 21.45
CA VAL A 605 -9.11 2.28 20.03
C VAL A 605 -10.05 1.11 19.78
N ALA A 606 -10.91 1.21 18.76
CA ALA A 606 -11.78 0.14 18.32
C ALA A 606 -11.32 -0.41 16.98
N VAL A 607 -11.58 -1.70 16.71
CA VAL A 607 -11.20 -2.32 15.44
C VAL A 607 -12.13 -3.47 15.09
N THR A 608 -12.46 -3.58 13.82
CA THR A 608 -13.17 -4.74 13.30
C THR A 608 -12.29 -5.98 13.36
N TYR A 609 -12.78 -7.03 14.06
CA TYR A 609 -12.04 -8.29 14.22
C TYR A 609 -12.59 -9.45 13.39
N ALA A 610 -13.87 -9.43 13.04
CA ALA A 610 -14.58 -10.45 12.26
C ALA A 610 -16.02 -9.98 11.92
N PRO A 611 -16.69 -10.63 10.94
CA PRO A 611 -16.11 -11.41 9.85
C PRO A 611 -15.44 -10.54 8.79
N GLY A 612 -14.66 -11.17 7.90
CA GLY A 612 -13.98 -10.51 6.79
C GLY A 612 -12.84 -11.35 6.20
N LEU A 613 -12.11 -10.78 5.28
CA LEU A 613 -10.92 -11.40 4.69
C LEU A 613 -9.81 -11.46 5.75
N VAL A 614 -9.38 -12.67 6.11
CA VAL A 614 -8.42 -12.89 7.21
C VAL A 614 -7.15 -12.05 7.07
N GLY A 615 -6.58 -12.00 5.85
CA GLY A 615 -5.37 -11.22 5.58
C GLY A 615 -5.57 -9.72 5.75
N ALA A 616 -6.75 -9.20 5.44
CA ALA A 616 -7.14 -7.80 5.60
C ALA A 616 -7.40 -7.46 7.07
N LEU A 617 -8.21 -8.28 7.75
CA LEU A 617 -8.49 -8.13 9.19
C LEU A 617 -7.21 -8.14 10.04
N VAL A 618 -6.25 -9.01 9.71
CA VAL A 618 -4.96 -9.08 10.42
C VAL A 618 -4.23 -7.75 10.40
N VAL A 619 -4.28 -6.99 9.32
CA VAL A 619 -3.61 -5.69 9.21
C VAL A 619 -4.25 -4.67 10.16
N GLY A 620 -5.57 -4.48 10.07
CA GLY A 620 -6.27 -3.54 10.95
C GLY A 620 -6.12 -3.90 12.42
N LEU A 621 -6.28 -5.20 12.75
CA LEU A 621 -6.17 -5.68 14.12
C LEU A 621 -4.75 -5.53 14.68
N ALA A 622 -3.70 -5.84 13.90
CA ALA A 622 -2.32 -5.69 14.33
C ALA A 622 -1.95 -4.21 14.52
N PHE A 623 -2.37 -3.35 13.60
CA PHE A 623 -2.19 -1.90 13.71
C PHE A 623 -2.88 -1.34 14.95
N ALA A 624 -4.17 -1.66 15.14
CA ALA A 624 -4.95 -1.18 16.28
C ALA A 624 -4.37 -1.64 17.62
N LYS A 625 -3.85 -2.88 17.70
CA LYS A 625 -3.13 -3.39 18.86
C LYS A 625 -1.87 -2.56 19.14
N GLY A 626 -1.05 -2.31 18.12
CA GLY A 626 0.14 -1.49 18.24
C GLY A 626 -0.18 -0.06 18.70
N ALA A 627 -1.21 0.54 18.09
CA ALA A 627 -1.65 1.89 18.45
C ALA A 627 -2.23 1.98 19.86
N ALA A 628 -3.10 1.04 20.25
CA ALA A 628 -3.65 0.96 21.59
C ALA A 628 -2.55 0.76 22.64
N TRP A 629 -1.59 -0.13 22.37
CA TRP A 629 -0.42 -0.36 23.21
C TRP A 629 0.43 0.91 23.33
N GLY A 630 0.76 1.57 22.22
CA GLY A 630 1.60 2.78 22.22
C GLY A 630 0.93 3.95 22.94
N ALA A 631 -0.37 4.14 22.78
CA ALA A 631 -1.16 5.20 23.41
C ALA A 631 -1.59 4.89 24.86
N ASP A 632 -1.36 3.68 25.34
CA ASP A 632 -1.81 3.22 26.67
C ASP A 632 -3.35 3.24 26.81
N LYS A 633 -4.05 2.77 25.76
CA LYS A 633 -5.52 2.80 25.66
C LYS A 633 -6.10 1.39 25.54
N PRO A 634 -7.32 1.17 26.05
CA PRO A 634 -8.02 -0.09 25.83
C PRO A 634 -8.34 -0.31 24.34
N LEU A 635 -8.28 -1.58 23.94
CA LEU A 635 -8.67 -2.03 22.60
C LEU A 635 -10.08 -2.64 22.66
N ILE A 636 -10.96 -2.19 21.76
CA ILE A 636 -12.33 -2.67 21.62
C ILE A 636 -12.46 -3.48 20.33
N ALA A 637 -12.84 -4.74 20.45
CA ALA A 637 -13.12 -5.59 19.33
C ALA A 637 -14.56 -5.38 18.84
N VAL A 638 -14.75 -5.05 17.55
CA VAL A 638 -16.06 -4.78 16.95
C VAL A 638 -16.36 -5.82 15.87
N ASN A 639 -17.57 -6.36 15.88
CA ASN A 639 -18.04 -7.24 14.81
C ASN A 639 -18.46 -6.39 13.60
N HIS A 640 -17.96 -6.74 12.42
CA HIS A 640 -18.24 -6.04 11.16
C HIS A 640 -19.76 -5.91 10.88
N LEU A 641 -20.52 -6.99 11.11
CA LEU A 641 -21.95 -6.96 10.87
C LEU A 641 -22.71 -6.08 11.87
N GLU A 642 -22.24 -6.02 13.12
CA GLU A 642 -22.78 -5.06 14.10
C GLU A 642 -22.51 -3.62 13.66
N GLY A 643 -21.34 -3.35 13.09
CA GLY A 643 -21.03 -2.04 12.50
C GLY A 643 -22.07 -1.62 11.46
N HIS A 644 -22.44 -2.54 10.57
CA HIS A 644 -23.52 -2.29 9.60
C HIS A 644 -24.87 -2.02 10.27
N LEU A 645 -25.22 -2.75 11.32
CA LEU A 645 -26.48 -2.52 12.06
C LEU A 645 -26.50 -1.15 12.73
N TYR A 646 -25.40 -0.78 13.39
CA TYR A 646 -25.28 0.51 14.11
C TYR A 646 -25.17 1.72 13.17
N ALA A 647 -24.76 1.56 11.93
CA ALA A 647 -24.75 2.66 10.95
C ALA A 647 -26.13 3.32 10.80
N ASN A 648 -27.20 2.55 10.90
CA ASN A 648 -28.57 3.08 10.87
C ASN A 648 -28.86 4.01 12.05
N ARG A 649 -28.33 3.72 13.24
CA ARG A 649 -28.49 4.58 14.43
C ARG A 649 -27.74 5.90 14.29
N ILE A 650 -26.63 5.91 13.59
CA ILE A 650 -25.88 7.15 13.31
C ILE A 650 -26.65 8.02 12.31
N ALA A 651 -27.21 7.40 11.26
CA ALA A 651 -28.00 8.10 10.24
C ALA A 651 -29.33 8.62 10.79
N GLU A 652 -29.99 7.83 11.65
CA GLU A 652 -31.30 8.12 12.25
C GLU A 652 -31.25 7.93 13.77
N PRO A 653 -30.74 8.91 14.53
CA PRO A 653 -30.58 8.79 15.99
C PRO A 653 -31.88 8.47 16.76
N GLY A 654 -33.05 8.77 16.16
CA GLY A 654 -34.36 8.44 16.70
C GLY A 654 -34.79 6.98 16.51
N MET A 655 -34.07 6.20 15.71
CA MET A 655 -34.41 4.81 15.45
C MET A 655 -34.15 3.93 16.67
N GLN A 656 -35.17 3.18 17.10
CA GLN A 656 -35.11 2.34 18.28
C GLN A 656 -35.58 0.90 17.97
N PRO A 657 -34.97 -0.12 18.55
CA PRO A 657 -35.50 -1.47 18.55
C PRO A 657 -36.91 -1.55 19.23
N PRO A 658 -37.71 -2.60 18.95
CA PRO A 658 -37.39 -3.72 18.08
C PRO A 658 -37.56 -3.40 16.59
N MET A 659 -36.67 -3.92 15.75
CA MET A 659 -36.73 -3.72 14.30
C MET A 659 -36.21 -4.97 13.55
N VAL A 660 -36.55 -5.08 12.27
CA VAL A 660 -35.92 -6.04 11.36
C VAL A 660 -34.95 -5.28 10.48
N VAL A 661 -33.72 -5.75 10.35
CA VAL A 661 -32.73 -5.17 9.44
C VAL A 661 -32.50 -6.13 8.28
N SER A 662 -32.65 -5.64 7.05
CA SER A 662 -32.22 -6.33 5.85
C SER A 662 -30.80 -5.88 5.52
N LEU A 663 -29.82 -6.74 5.85
CA LEU A 663 -28.41 -6.49 5.58
C LEU A 663 -28.07 -7.09 4.22
N VAL A 664 -27.77 -6.21 3.26
CA VAL A 664 -27.46 -6.57 1.86
C VAL A 664 -26.18 -5.87 1.44
N SER A 665 -25.13 -6.65 1.19
CA SER A 665 -23.83 -6.14 0.80
C SER A 665 -23.16 -7.03 -0.26
N GLY A 666 -21.89 -6.72 -0.60
CA GLY A 666 -21.06 -7.57 -1.48
C GLY A 666 -20.89 -8.99 -0.95
N GLY A 667 -20.67 -9.14 0.35
CA GLY A 667 -20.39 -10.43 1.00
C GLY A 667 -21.54 -11.02 1.82
N HIS A 668 -22.57 -10.23 2.15
CA HIS A 668 -23.62 -10.66 3.07
C HIS A 668 -25.04 -10.40 2.54
N THR A 669 -25.93 -11.32 2.82
CA THR A 669 -27.38 -11.17 2.58
C THR A 669 -28.12 -11.88 3.69
N MET A 670 -28.73 -11.13 4.60
CA MET A 670 -29.44 -11.68 5.75
C MET A 670 -30.54 -10.76 6.27
N LEU A 671 -31.45 -11.35 7.03
CA LEU A 671 -32.44 -10.65 7.83
C LEU A 671 -32.11 -10.83 9.31
N VAL A 672 -32.03 -9.75 10.03
CA VAL A 672 -31.67 -9.71 11.45
C VAL A 672 -32.80 -9.04 12.23
N HIS A 673 -33.30 -9.71 13.25
CA HIS A 673 -34.18 -9.13 14.25
C HIS A 673 -33.34 -8.48 15.34
N VAL A 674 -33.35 -7.18 15.41
CA VAL A 674 -32.73 -6.39 16.47
C VAL A 674 -33.79 -6.21 17.55
N ARG A 675 -33.70 -6.98 18.62
CA ARG A 675 -34.65 -6.94 19.74
C ARG A 675 -34.33 -5.75 20.65
N ASP A 676 -33.05 -5.53 20.88
CA ASP A 676 -32.47 -4.37 21.52
C ASP A 676 -31.05 -4.15 20.97
N TRP A 677 -30.46 -3.00 21.25
CA TRP A 677 -29.07 -2.75 20.89
C TRP A 677 -28.15 -3.72 21.63
N GLY A 678 -27.38 -4.51 20.89
CA GLY A 678 -26.56 -5.61 21.43
C GLY A 678 -27.30 -6.94 21.52
N ASP A 679 -28.62 -7.02 21.24
CA ASP A 679 -29.40 -8.27 21.21
C ASP A 679 -29.97 -8.52 19.82
N TYR A 680 -29.30 -9.40 19.05
CA TYR A 680 -29.59 -9.69 17.65
C TYR A 680 -29.91 -11.16 17.44
N GLU A 681 -30.91 -11.41 16.57
CA GLU A 681 -31.21 -12.75 16.08
C GLU A 681 -31.16 -12.78 14.56
N THR A 682 -30.27 -13.58 13.99
CA THR A 682 -30.28 -13.86 12.54
C THR A 682 -31.47 -14.74 12.20
N MET A 683 -32.45 -14.17 11.56
CA MET A 683 -33.69 -14.84 11.16
C MET A 683 -33.50 -15.70 9.90
N GLY A 684 -32.61 -15.28 9.02
CA GLY A 684 -32.28 -16.01 7.81
C GLY A 684 -31.14 -15.33 7.04
N SER A 685 -30.39 -16.13 6.31
CA SER A 685 -29.25 -15.67 5.51
C SER A 685 -29.21 -16.38 4.16
N THR A 686 -28.38 -15.89 3.24
CA THR A 686 -28.11 -16.63 2.01
C THR A 686 -27.37 -17.93 2.30
N ILE A 687 -27.71 -18.97 1.52
CA ILE A 687 -27.06 -20.28 1.58
C ILE A 687 -25.99 -20.46 0.51
N ASP A 688 -25.84 -19.47 -0.37
CA ASP A 688 -24.88 -19.47 -1.46
C ASP A 688 -24.38 -18.02 -1.73
N ASP A 689 -24.51 -17.49 -2.93
CA ASP A 689 -24.03 -16.15 -3.29
C ASP A 689 -24.78 -15.05 -2.48
N ALA A 690 -24.06 -14.01 -2.06
CA ALA A 690 -24.68 -12.76 -1.58
C ALA A 690 -25.29 -11.97 -2.74
N VAL A 691 -26.17 -10.99 -2.44
CA VAL A 691 -26.79 -10.15 -3.48
C VAL A 691 -25.73 -9.40 -4.29
N GLY A 692 -24.83 -8.70 -3.65
CA GLY A 692 -23.79 -7.93 -4.37
C GLY A 692 -22.89 -8.84 -5.20
N GLU A 693 -22.48 -9.99 -4.67
CA GLU A 693 -21.72 -11.00 -5.39
C GLU A 693 -22.49 -11.54 -6.62
N ALA A 694 -23.79 -11.71 -6.52
CA ALA A 694 -24.62 -12.12 -7.64
C ALA A 694 -24.70 -11.04 -8.72
N PHE A 695 -24.80 -9.76 -8.33
CA PHE A 695 -24.74 -8.62 -9.24
C PHE A 695 -23.39 -8.53 -9.94
N ASP A 696 -22.29 -8.70 -9.25
CA ASP A 696 -20.94 -8.69 -9.82
C ASP A 696 -20.74 -9.81 -10.86
N LYS A 697 -21.19 -11.01 -10.51
CA LYS A 697 -21.11 -12.17 -11.40
C LYS A 697 -21.98 -12.03 -12.65
N VAL A 698 -23.16 -11.42 -12.53
CA VAL A 698 -24.04 -11.14 -13.68
C VAL A 698 -23.45 -10.02 -14.53
N ALA A 699 -22.93 -8.96 -13.93
CA ALA A 699 -22.23 -7.89 -14.66
C ALA A 699 -21.06 -8.44 -15.48
N LYS A 700 -20.25 -9.30 -14.89
CA LYS A 700 -19.15 -9.98 -15.55
C LYS A 700 -19.63 -10.87 -16.70
N ALA A 701 -20.74 -11.61 -16.54
CA ALA A 701 -21.32 -12.43 -17.60
C ALA A 701 -21.86 -11.60 -18.78
N LEU A 702 -22.27 -10.37 -18.51
CA LEU A 702 -22.72 -9.39 -19.52
C LEU A 702 -21.56 -8.58 -20.12
N GLY A 703 -20.30 -8.80 -19.70
CA GLY A 703 -19.15 -8.03 -20.16
C GLY A 703 -19.11 -6.60 -19.62
N LEU A 704 -19.79 -6.35 -18.50
CA LEU A 704 -19.81 -5.06 -17.81
C LEU A 704 -18.67 -4.98 -16.78
N GLY A 705 -18.37 -3.76 -16.32
CA GLY A 705 -17.31 -3.52 -15.34
C GLY A 705 -17.65 -3.96 -13.90
N TYR A 706 -16.74 -3.64 -12.99
CA TYR A 706 -16.85 -3.83 -11.54
C TYR A 706 -16.82 -2.46 -10.84
N PRO A 707 -17.57 -2.25 -9.74
CA PRO A 707 -18.56 -3.15 -9.12
C PRO A 707 -19.85 -3.28 -9.93
N GLY A 708 -20.41 -4.51 -9.98
CA GLY A 708 -21.55 -4.84 -10.83
C GLY A 708 -22.87 -4.21 -10.36
N GLY A 709 -23.07 -4.07 -9.04
CA GLY A 709 -24.32 -3.55 -8.48
C GLY A 709 -24.76 -2.22 -9.10
N PRO A 710 -23.98 -1.13 -8.96
CA PRO A 710 -24.33 0.17 -9.52
C PRO A 710 -24.50 0.16 -11.04
N ILE A 711 -23.73 -0.66 -11.75
CA ILE A 711 -23.79 -0.77 -13.22
C ILE A 711 -25.07 -1.43 -13.67
N ILE A 712 -25.42 -2.58 -13.06
CA ILE A 712 -26.65 -3.31 -13.34
C ILE A 712 -27.86 -2.44 -13.00
N SER A 713 -27.89 -1.77 -11.86
CA SER A 713 -29.03 -0.93 -11.45
C SER A 713 -29.23 0.28 -12.40
N LYS A 714 -28.16 0.95 -12.82
CA LYS A 714 -28.26 2.02 -13.84
C LYS A 714 -28.76 1.51 -15.18
N LEU A 715 -28.43 0.28 -15.53
CA LEU A 715 -28.88 -0.35 -16.77
C LEU A 715 -30.33 -0.79 -16.65
N ALA A 716 -30.72 -1.40 -15.52
CA ALA A 716 -32.07 -1.86 -15.20
C ALA A 716 -33.12 -0.75 -15.24
N ALA A 717 -32.74 0.46 -14.81
CA ALA A 717 -33.60 1.64 -14.87
C ALA A 717 -34.09 1.98 -16.30
N LYS A 718 -33.44 1.44 -17.34
CA LYS A 718 -33.80 1.65 -18.74
C LYS A 718 -34.53 0.46 -19.36
N GLY A 719 -34.69 -0.64 -18.62
CA GLY A 719 -35.24 -1.91 -19.10
C GLY A 719 -36.66 -2.22 -18.57
N ASN A 720 -37.23 -3.28 -19.11
CA ASN A 720 -38.52 -3.80 -18.68
C ASN A 720 -38.30 -4.95 -17.66
N PRO A 721 -38.71 -4.79 -16.37
CA PRO A 721 -38.51 -5.82 -15.34
C PRO A 721 -39.35 -7.09 -15.55
N LYS A 722 -40.29 -7.09 -16.50
CA LYS A 722 -41.14 -8.24 -16.87
C LYS A 722 -40.77 -8.89 -18.21
N ALA A 723 -39.68 -8.45 -18.85
CA ALA A 723 -39.30 -8.96 -20.14
C ALA A 723 -38.86 -10.44 -20.09
N ILE A 724 -38.22 -10.86 -19.00
CA ILE A 724 -37.67 -12.19 -18.82
C ILE A 724 -38.14 -12.74 -17.47
N ALA A 725 -38.78 -13.91 -17.47
CA ALA A 725 -39.25 -14.55 -16.25
C ALA A 725 -38.14 -15.37 -15.56
N PHE A 726 -37.19 -14.68 -14.94
CA PHE A 726 -36.14 -15.33 -14.14
C PHE A 726 -36.71 -15.96 -12.85
N PRO A 727 -36.10 -17.03 -12.34
CA PRO A 727 -36.59 -17.71 -11.13
C PRO A 727 -36.44 -16.83 -9.87
N ARG A 728 -37.42 -16.98 -8.94
CA ARG A 728 -37.42 -16.40 -7.59
C ARG A 728 -37.15 -17.51 -6.60
N ALA A 729 -35.86 -17.87 -6.46
CA ALA A 729 -35.50 -19.03 -5.62
C ALA A 729 -35.89 -18.78 -4.16
N LEU A 730 -36.39 -19.86 -3.53
CA LEU A 730 -36.85 -19.90 -2.12
C LEU A 730 -37.93 -18.87 -1.72
N MET A 731 -38.54 -18.15 -2.65
CA MET A 731 -39.54 -17.11 -2.34
C MET A 731 -40.71 -17.68 -1.52
N HIS A 732 -41.12 -18.93 -1.75
CA HIS A 732 -42.23 -19.60 -1.10
C HIS A 732 -41.81 -20.78 -0.20
N SER A 733 -40.51 -20.85 0.19
CA SER A 733 -39.99 -21.98 0.99
C SER A 733 -40.50 -22.04 2.43
N GLY A 734 -41.17 -20.99 2.90
CA GLY A 734 -41.68 -20.96 4.27
C GLY A 734 -40.66 -20.56 5.31
N ASP A 735 -39.37 -20.45 4.96
CA ASP A 735 -38.27 -19.93 5.79
C ASP A 735 -37.79 -18.57 5.30
N LEU A 736 -36.76 -18.01 5.93
CA LEU A 736 -36.16 -16.69 5.58
C LEU A 736 -34.79 -16.80 4.91
N ARG A 737 -34.38 -17.98 4.45
CA ARG A 737 -33.12 -18.17 3.73
C ARG A 737 -33.20 -17.64 2.31
N PHE A 738 -32.09 -17.20 1.77
CA PHE A 738 -31.95 -16.75 0.39
C PHE A 738 -31.09 -17.71 -0.43
N SER A 739 -31.25 -17.68 -1.74
CA SER A 739 -30.38 -18.38 -2.70
C SER A 739 -30.37 -17.61 -4.01
N LEU A 740 -29.20 -17.28 -4.50
CA LEU A 740 -28.98 -16.45 -5.69
C LEU A 740 -28.16 -17.15 -6.77
N SER A 741 -27.44 -18.25 -6.45
CA SER A 741 -26.64 -18.99 -7.42
C SER A 741 -27.48 -19.59 -8.55
N GLY A 742 -28.69 -20.06 -8.25
CA GLY A 742 -29.66 -20.54 -9.25
C GLY A 742 -30.13 -19.43 -10.19
N LEU A 743 -30.37 -18.23 -9.67
CA LEU A 743 -30.75 -17.06 -10.46
C LEU A 743 -29.61 -16.64 -11.40
N LYS A 744 -28.37 -16.54 -10.90
CA LYS A 744 -27.17 -16.28 -11.70
C LYS A 744 -27.03 -17.27 -12.84
N THR A 745 -27.18 -18.56 -12.56
CA THR A 745 -27.11 -19.62 -13.58
C THR A 745 -28.21 -19.45 -14.64
N ALA A 746 -29.42 -19.08 -14.26
CA ALA A 746 -30.52 -18.83 -15.17
C ALA A 746 -30.22 -17.66 -16.14
N VAL A 747 -29.63 -16.55 -15.59
CA VAL A 747 -29.19 -15.40 -16.39
C VAL A 747 -28.09 -15.81 -17.37
N THR A 748 -27.07 -16.50 -16.92
CA THR A 748 -25.95 -16.94 -17.77
C THR A 748 -26.44 -17.88 -18.87
N THR A 749 -27.34 -18.82 -18.53
CA THR A 749 -27.96 -19.73 -19.52
C THR A 749 -28.80 -18.98 -20.55
N TYR A 750 -29.54 -17.96 -20.12
CA TYR A 750 -30.29 -17.10 -21.02
C TYR A 750 -29.39 -16.39 -22.02
N ILE A 751 -28.32 -15.75 -21.52
CA ILE A 751 -27.32 -15.05 -22.35
C ILE A 751 -26.73 -16.01 -23.40
N GLN A 752 -26.30 -17.20 -22.98
CA GLN A 752 -25.72 -18.20 -23.88
C GLN A 752 -26.69 -18.65 -24.96
N LYS A 753 -27.96 -18.89 -24.61
CA LYS A 753 -29.00 -19.27 -25.58
C LYS A 753 -29.27 -18.20 -26.63
N GLU A 754 -29.37 -16.94 -26.20
CA GLU A 754 -29.57 -15.81 -27.12
C GLU A 754 -28.38 -15.66 -28.07
N GLN A 755 -27.16 -15.74 -27.56
CA GLN A 755 -25.92 -15.67 -28.34
C GLN A 755 -25.81 -16.83 -29.35
N GLN A 756 -26.13 -18.08 -28.93
CA GLN A 756 -26.12 -19.24 -29.82
C GLN A 756 -27.19 -19.15 -30.91
N ALA A 757 -28.28 -18.47 -30.61
CA ALA A 757 -29.34 -18.23 -31.59
C ALA A 757 -29.05 -17.02 -32.53
N GLY A 758 -27.89 -16.36 -32.35
CA GLY A 758 -27.51 -15.18 -33.14
C GLY A 758 -28.38 -13.95 -32.83
N ARG A 759 -29.06 -13.91 -31.70
CA ARG A 759 -29.91 -12.78 -31.31
C ARG A 759 -29.10 -11.77 -30.50
N GLU A 760 -29.34 -10.50 -30.73
CA GLU A 760 -28.76 -9.42 -29.97
C GLU A 760 -29.34 -9.40 -28.55
N LEU A 761 -28.48 -9.22 -27.56
CA LEU A 761 -28.86 -9.15 -26.16
C LEU A 761 -29.47 -7.78 -25.83
N ASN A 762 -30.71 -7.76 -25.37
CA ASN A 762 -31.29 -6.55 -24.77
C ASN A 762 -30.78 -6.43 -23.33
N MET A 763 -29.62 -5.81 -23.17
CA MET A 763 -28.93 -5.66 -21.90
C MET A 763 -29.77 -4.95 -20.81
N PRO A 764 -30.53 -3.86 -21.11
CA PRO A 764 -31.43 -3.24 -20.17
C PRO A 764 -32.50 -4.17 -19.62
N ASP A 765 -33.16 -4.95 -20.50
CA ASP A 765 -34.23 -5.89 -20.11
C ASP A 765 -33.70 -7.05 -19.28
N ILE A 766 -32.50 -7.56 -19.59
CA ILE A 766 -31.85 -8.60 -18.79
C ILE A 766 -31.54 -8.06 -17.39
N ALA A 767 -30.94 -6.89 -17.30
CA ALA A 767 -30.59 -6.23 -16.04
C ALA A 767 -31.85 -5.95 -15.18
N ALA A 768 -32.89 -5.36 -15.78
CA ALA A 768 -34.15 -5.06 -15.09
C ALA A 768 -34.89 -6.30 -14.60
N SER A 769 -34.93 -7.36 -15.42
CA SER A 769 -35.58 -8.62 -15.03
C SER A 769 -34.82 -9.40 -13.95
N PHE A 770 -33.46 -9.29 -13.96
CA PHE A 770 -32.60 -9.84 -12.92
C PHE A 770 -32.79 -9.10 -11.59
N GLU A 771 -32.67 -7.78 -11.60
CA GLU A 771 -32.83 -6.92 -10.41
C GLU A 771 -34.24 -7.15 -9.79
N ALA A 772 -35.30 -7.17 -10.62
CA ALA A 772 -36.66 -7.46 -10.16
C ALA A 772 -36.77 -8.83 -9.49
N ALA A 773 -36.09 -9.85 -10.00
CA ALA A 773 -36.14 -11.18 -9.39
C ALA A 773 -35.46 -11.20 -8.01
N VAL A 774 -34.38 -10.45 -7.80
CA VAL A 774 -33.71 -10.28 -6.50
C VAL A 774 -34.61 -9.52 -5.54
N VAL A 775 -35.12 -8.34 -5.95
CA VAL A 775 -35.96 -7.47 -5.12
C VAL A 775 -37.24 -8.15 -4.66
N ASP A 776 -37.92 -8.89 -5.55
CA ASP A 776 -39.14 -9.61 -5.21
C ASP A 776 -38.94 -10.59 -4.03
N VAL A 777 -37.81 -11.32 -4.00
CA VAL A 777 -37.47 -12.25 -2.92
C VAL A 777 -37.13 -11.51 -1.65
N GLN A 778 -36.31 -10.44 -1.75
CA GLN A 778 -35.92 -9.62 -0.59
C GLN A 778 -37.17 -9.02 0.11
N VAL A 779 -38.04 -8.40 -0.66
CA VAL A 779 -39.25 -7.75 -0.14
C VAL A 779 -40.21 -8.78 0.47
N ALA A 780 -40.43 -9.90 -0.18
CA ALA A 780 -41.31 -10.94 0.33
C ALA A 780 -40.85 -11.52 1.66
N LYS A 781 -39.54 -11.78 1.80
CA LYS A 781 -38.96 -12.30 3.04
C LYS A 781 -38.83 -11.26 4.15
N ALA A 782 -38.52 -10.01 3.83
CA ALA A 782 -38.50 -8.90 4.78
C ALA A 782 -39.93 -8.68 5.38
N LYS A 783 -40.97 -8.68 4.53
CA LYS A 783 -42.36 -8.58 4.98
C LYS A 783 -42.73 -9.72 5.94
N ARG A 784 -42.35 -10.95 5.57
CA ARG A 784 -42.58 -12.12 6.43
C ARG A 784 -41.82 -12.00 7.78
N ALA A 785 -40.59 -11.53 7.78
CA ALA A 785 -39.84 -11.31 9.00
C ALA A 785 -40.50 -10.29 9.93
N LEU A 786 -41.03 -9.19 9.38
CA LEU A 786 -41.86 -8.23 10.16
C LEU A 786 -43.12 -8.87 10.74
N GLU A 787 -43.82 -9.71 9.95
CA GLU A 787 -45.00 -10.44 10.42
C GLU A 787 -44.67 -11.42 11.56
N MET A 788 -43.51 -12.09 11.49
CA MET A 788 -43.06 -13.04 12.51
C MET A 788 -42.61 -12.36 13.82
N THR A 789 -41.98 -11.21 13.73
CA THR A 789 -41.44 -10.51 14.90
C THR A 789 -42.42 -9.49 15.51
N GLY A 790 -43.39 -9.07 14.75
CA GLY A 790 -44.27 -7.95 15.15
C GLY A 790 -43.57 -6.57 15.12
N ALA A 791 -42.34 -6.51 14.66
CA ALA A 791 -41.59 -5.26 14.51
C ALA A 791 -42.29 -4.35 13.47
N ARG A 792 -42.21 -3.05 13.69
CA ARG A 792 -42.83 -2.02 12.81
C ARG A 792 -41.82 -1.30 11.94
N THR A 793 -40.55 -1.48 12.22
CA THR A 793 -39.42 -0.83 11.53
C THR A 793 -38.63 -1.86 10.72
N LEU A 794 -38.35 -1.55 9.44
CA LEU A 794 -37.47 -2.28 8.56
C LEU A 794 -36.34 -1.34 8.13
#